data_0d8e73e7c2b757e3f765f626c4f759f0
#
_entry.id   0d8e73e7c2b757e3f765f626c4f759f0
#
_cell.length_a   1.000
_cell.length_b   1.000
_cell.length_c   1.000
_cell.angle_alpha   90.00
_cell.angle_beta   90.00
_cell.angle_gamma   90.00
#
_symmetry.space_group_name_H-M   'P 1'
#
loop_
_entity.id
_entity.type
_entity.pdbx_description
1 polymer ?
#
loop_
_entity_poly.entity_id
_entity_poly.type
_entity_poly.pdbx_seq_one_letter_code
_entity_poly.pdbx_strand_id
1 'polypeptide(L)'
;MSLMKVSLLLGMASIGLTIAVVFLCYSLYTYTCETNDASSYNKTTSSTTFSPLMSSTLPASEAPWEKDFRLSPDIIPKLYEVKLHPDLITGLFTCEEKISVRVLSRVNYIYLHIDRLNVTKSVVTQNGVNIPVKSAFSYPKNQYWVITLEKSLEVGECTLEFLADGNLRKQDIVGFYESRYKAANNETRLIATSKFEPTYARQAFPCFDEPSMKAKFLVKLVKPKDKYIALSNMNVKNSIEDSPGPNQTTVEFEVSVPMSTYLVCFIVCDFNALPSVKSTQGFPVNVYAREGQLENMKYAQDIAVKSINFYVEYFGINYPLPKLDLIAIPDFVSGAMEHWGLVTFREASVLYKKGSSSVVNMKRVAMTTSHELAHMWFGDLVTMGWWNDLWLNEGFASYMQYKSLAKVEPSWEVDTMFLTDMLHSTLQLDQTLSSHPIVQTVSNPDQITEIFDVISYQKGSSVIRMLENMMGADNFSKGVNSYLQEFQFKNAETNHLWAHLQRFAGNMSVTQVMDTYTRQMGFPLITVKKNGDQITFTQQRYLANSKANYDPNDSPFKYTWHVYITMTTSDAPNQTLSTWLYRNASEASISVPAKTTWVKVNRHQVGYFRVNYEPDMWKALIDQLITDHTVLDPRDRSNLLDDAFNLAESEHIGYNTTFSLMKYLSKEDHFVPWTDVYNKLARLEDKLYGTDGHANFQKYVRSLLRDKITTDTWVVENKDFLEVNVKIVLNDLGCNFGVKTCLSKAEELLRKWFKTGEKPDADLRGVVYRYGMENVGKEEWDQMWTKFKEEANPQEQLKMLGGLGSVKDIEQLEKFLEMAKDEKNIRSQDYFTVIIIVANNPIGLPVAWKYLQNNWDNLVKRFGLNHRVFGRIIPSVCSKFKTEDKLKEVEDFFAKHPNAGAGAAGRKQALETIQNNIKWVNKHAKPLAEWLEQNVSEEDV
;
A
#
# COMPACT_ATOMS: atom_id res chain seq x y z
N MET A 1 18.93 -9.98 66.50
CA MET A 1 19.01 -11.28 65.72
C MET A 1 17.65 -12.01 65.58
N SER A 2 16.50 -11.41 65.91
CA SER A 2 15.20 -12.14 65.81
C SER A 2 14.30 -11.70 64.63
N LEU A 3 14.43 -10.47 64.14
CA LEU A 3 13.64 -9.99 63.00
C LEU A 3 14.13 -10.50 61.62
N MET A 4 15.42 -10.78 61.50
CA MET A 4 16.03 -11.27 60.26
C MET A 4 15.73 -12.75 59.96
N LYS A 5 15.46 -13.55 61.03
CA LYS A 5 15.06 -14.97 60.87
C LYS A 5 13.59 -15.13 60.48
N VAL A 6 12.72 -14.22 60.89
CA VAL A 6 11.28 -14.25 60.52
C VAL A 6 11.08 -13.82 59.07
N SER A 7 11.83 -12.82 58.59
CA SER A 7 11.78 -12.44 57.19
C SER A 7 12.33 -13.49 56.20
N LEU A 8 13.32 -14.28 56.66
CA LEU A 8 13.86 -15.37 55.83
C LEU A 8 12.88 -16.56 55.72
N LEU A 9 12.16 -16.87 56.82
CA LEU A 9 11.15 -17.92 56.84
C LEU A 9 9.88 -17.55 56.04
N LEU A 10 9.47 -16.30 56.07
CA LEU A 10 8.37 -15.79 55.21
C LEU A 10 8.75 -15.74 53.70
N GLY A 11 10.03 -15.40 53.42
CA GLY A 11 10.55 -15.46 52.03
C GLY A 11 10.61 -16.88 51.46
N MET A 12 11.05 -17.87 52.28
CA MET A 12 11.08 -19.27 51.84
C MET A 12 9.66 -19.88 51.70
N ALA A 13 8.71 -19.46 52.51
CA ALA A 13 7.31 -19.91 52.38
C ALA A 13 6.63 -19.34 51.11
N SER A 14 6.91 -18.10 50.72
CA SER A 14 6.39 -17.52 49.48
C SER A 14 7.00 -18.15 48.24
N ILE A 15 8.29 -18.50 48.25
CA ILE A 15 8.96 -19.22 47.15
C ILE A 15 8.39 -20.62 47.00
N GLY A 16 8.13 -21.32 48.13
CA GLY A 16 7.55 -22.66 48.12
C GLY A 16 6.10 -22.66 47.57
N LEU A 17 5.31 -21.65 47.87
CA LEU A 17 3.96 -21.49 47.31
C LEU A 17 3.98 -21.18 45.79
N THR A 18 4.91 -20.36 45.33
CA THR A 18 5.06 -20.03 43.90
C THR A 18 5.49 -21.26 43.11
N ILE A 19 6.41 -22.09 43.62
CA ILE A 19 6.86 -23.35 42.97
C ILE A 19 5.69 -24.34 42.92
N ALA A 20 4.87 -24.45 43.98
CA ALA A 20 3.73 -25.35 44.01
C ALA A 20 2.64 -24.94 43.00
N VAL A 21 2.37 -23.65 42.82
CA VAL A 21 1.44 -23.12 41.81
C VAL A 21 1.95 -23.36 40.38
N VAL A 22 3.24 -23.16 40.14
CA VAL A 22 3.86 -23.45 38.83
C VAL A 22 3.79 -24.95 38.51
N PHE A 23 4.06 -25.84 39.52
CA PHE A 23 3.93 -27.29 39.31
C PHE A 23 2.48 -27.74 39.07
N LEU A 24 1.50 -27.13 39.73
CA LEU A 24 0.08 -27.40 39.47
C LEU A 24 -0.37 -26.94 38.08
N CYS A 25 0.10 -25.77 37.64
CA CYS A 25 -0.20 -25.27 36.30
C CYS A 25 0.50 -26.15 35.22
N TYR A 26 1.71 -26.61 35.46
CA TYR A 26 2.41 -27.53 34.56
C TYR A 26 1.74 -28.91 34.49
N SER A 27 1.27 -29.46 35.63
CA SER A 27 0.54 -30.73 35.65
C SER A 27 -0.83 -30.63 34.99
N LEU A 28 -1.51 -29.51 35.11
CA LEU A 28 -2.76 -29.25 34.40
C LEU A 28 -2.54 -29.09 32.88
N TYR A 29 -1.45 -28.46 32.48
CA TYR A 29 -1.08 -28.31 31.06
C TYR A 29 -0.71 -29.65 30.41
N THR A 30 0.06 -30.52 31.11
CA THR A 30 0.41 -31.85 30.59
C THR A 30 -0.80 -32.79 30.54
N TYR A 31 -1.77 -32.67 31.48
CA TYR A 31 -2.97 -33.48 31.47
C TYR A 31 -3.94 -33.11 30.31
N THR A 32 -3.88 -31.87 29.81
CA THR A 32 -4.70 -31.44 28.66
C THR A 32 -4.02 -31.76 27.31
N CYS A 33 -2.73 -32.07 27.27
CA CYS A 33 -2.03 -32.43 26.02
C CYS A 33 -2.01 -33.96 25.71
N GLU A 34 -2.34 -34.84 26.68
CA GLU A 34 -2.33 -36.29 26.45
C GLU A 34 -3.65 -36.91 25.98
N THR A 35 -4.72 -36.11 25.76
CA THR A 35 -6.04 -36.63 25.37
C THR A 35 -6.42 -36.40 23.86
N ASN A 36 -5.48 -36.00 23.03
CA ASN A 36 -5.74 -35.83 21.61
C ASN A 36 -4.74 -36.56 20.71
N ASP A 37 -4.72 -37.90 20.77
CA ASP A 37 -4.23 -38.72 19.67
C ASP A 37 -4.75 -40.16 19.83
N ALA A 38 -5.75 -40.53 19.06
CA ALA A 38 -5.94 -41.82 18.43
C ALA A 38 -7.35 -41.94 17.84
N SER A 39 -7.48 -41.90 16.55
CA SER A 39 -8.63 -42.40 15.83
C SER A 39 -8.20 -43.23 14.64
N SER A 40 -8.61 -44.43 14.54
CA SER A 40 -8.85 -45.05 13.24
C SER A 40 -9.83 -46.22 13.36
N TYR A 41 -10.83 -46.16 12.51
CA TYR A 41 -11.60 -47.26 11.89
C TYR A 41 -12.15 -48.44 12.76
N ASN A 42 -13.46 -48.61 12.85
CA ASN A 42 -14.20 -49.61 12.08
C ASN A 42 -15.73 -49.66 12.37
N LYS A 43 -16.48 -50.05 11.36
CA LYS A 43 -17.91 -50.35 11.30
C LYS A 43 -18.27 -51.59 12.13
N THR A 44 -19.42 -51.65 12.81
CA THR A 44 -20.61 -52.44 12.47
C THR A 44 -21.57 -52.62 13.69
N THR A 45 -22.85 -52.41 13.42
CA THR A 45 -24.06 -53.06 13.88
C THR A 45 -24.44 -53.18 15.38
N SER A 46 -25.56 -52.49 15.67
CA SER A 46 -26.75 -52.88 16.42
C SER A 46 -26.71 -53.49 17.83
N SER A 47 -27.29 -52.84 18.79
CA SER A 47 -28.53 -53.21 19.45
C SER A 47 -28.78 -52.45 20.77
N THR A 48 -29.99 -52.11 20.96
CA THR A 48 -30.75 -51.49 22.07
C THR A 48 -30.38 -51.98 23.45
N THR A 49 -30.25 -51.05 24.43
CA THR A 49 -30.90 -51.12 25.77
C THR A 49 -30.90 -49.76 26.47
N PHE A 50 -31.95 -49.52 27.24
CA PHE A 50 -32.34 -48.27 27.90
C PHE A 50 -31.62 -47.98 29.23
N SER A 51 -31.38 -46.63 29.46
CA SER A 51 -31.48 -45.83 30.71
C SER A 51 -30.24 -45.73 31.62
N PRO A 52 -30.08 -44.66 32.42
CA PRO A 52 -30.92 -43.46 32.63
C PRO A 52 -30.22 -42.10 32.46
N LEU A 53 -31.02 -41.05 32.43
CA LEU A 53 -30.70 -39.63 32.39
C LEU A 53 -29.51 -39.19 33.25
N MET A 54 -28.43 -38.73 32.57
CA MET A 54 -27.54 -37.69 33.09
C MET A 54 -27.84 -36.40 32.32
N SER A 55 -28.14 -35.33 33.05
CA SER A 55 -28.32 -34.00 32.51
C SER A 55 -27.00 -33.55 31.88
N SER A 56 -26.89 -33.71 30.55
CA SER A 56 -25.86 -33.03 29.79
C SER A 56 -26.27 -31.56 29.75
N THR A 57 -25.58 -30.70 30.48
CA THR A 57 -25.56 -29.28 30.17
C THR A 57 -24.91 -29.16 28.76
N LEU A 58 -25.76 -29.01 27.73
CA LEU A 58 -25.32 -28.55 26.42
C LEU A 58 -24.53 -27.26 26.65
N PRO A 59 -23.36 -27.03 25.94
CA PRO A 59 -22.71 -25.75 25.99
C PRO A 59 -23.77 -24.71 25.60
N ALA A 60 -23.88 -23.64 26.39
CA ALA A 60 -24.74 -22.52 26.06
C ALA A 60 -24.47 -22.12 24.62
N SER A 61 -25.47 -22.10 23.76
CA SER A 61 -25.31 -21.67 22.36
C SER A 61 -24.75 -20.25 22.39
N GLU A 62 -23.60 -20.06 21.83
CA GLU A 62 -23.01 -18.71 21.69
C GLU A 62 -24.03 -17.78 21.05
N ALA A 63 -24.17 -16.58 21.59
CA ALA A 63 -25.06 -15.58 21.04
C ALA A 63 -24.59 -15.19 19.61
N PRO A 64 -25.49 -14.81 18.69
CA PRO A 64 -25.14 -14.54 17.31
C PRO A 64 -24.00 -13.52 17.12
N TRP A 65 -23.92 -12.50 17.99
CA TRP A 65 -22.87 -11.48 17.97
C TRP A 65 -21.53 -11.94 18.55
N GLU A 66 -21.45 -13.16 19.08
CA GLU A 66 -20.23 -13.75 19.65
C GLU A 66 -19.47 -14.64 18.66
N LYS A 67 -20.18 -15.12 17.61
CA LYS A 67 -19.69 -16.17 16.71
C LYS A 67 -18.57 -15.68 15.78
N ASP A 68 -18.74 -14.55 15.15
CA ASP A 68 -17.78 -14.03 14.19
C ASP A 68 -17.81 -12.49 14.07
N PHE A 69 -17.00 -11.97 13.18
CA PHE A 69 -16.82 -10.55 12.88
C PHE A 69 -17.78 -10.01 11.79
N ARG A 70 -18.69 -10.85 11.25
CA ARG A 70 -19.60 -10.47 10.19
C ARG A 70 -20.95 -10.09 10.75
N LEU A 71 -21.55 -9.05 10.17
CA LEU A 71 -22.91 -8.67 10.50
C LEU A 71 -23.92 -9.69 9.99
N SER A 72 -25.07 -9.79 10.69
CA SER A 72 -26.18 -10.64 10.24
C SER A 72 -26.75 -10.14 8.91
N PRO A 73 -27.00 -11.02 7.94
CA PRO A 73 -27.71 -10.68 6.72
C PRO A 73 -29.21 -10.41 6.92
N ASP A 74 -29.74 -10.64 8.14
CA ASP A 74 -31.16 -10.53 8.46
C ASP A 74 -31.65 -9.08 8.48
N ILE A 75 -30.76 -8.11 8.63
CA ILE A 75 -31.07 -6.68 8.71
C ILE A 75 -30.14 -5.93 7.76
N ILE A 76 -30.72 -5.18 6.82
CA ILE A 76 -29.97 -4.38 5.86
C ILE A 76 -30.32 -2.90 5.96
N PRO A 77 -29.35 -1.97 5.98
CA PRO A 77 -29.59 -0.54 6.00
C PRO A 77 -30.15 -0.06 4.65
N LYS A 78 -30.93 1.01 4.69
CA LYS A 78 -31.52 1.69 3.49
C LYS A 78 -31.17 3.15 3.44
N LEU A 79 -31.29 3.85 4.58
CA LEU A 79 -31.03 5.28 4.68
C LEU A 79 -30.47 5.60 6.06
N TYR A 80 -29.37 6.31 6.08
CA TYR A 80 -28.81 6.95 7.27
C TYR A 80 -29.15 8.46 7.22
N GLU A 81 -29.76 8.97 8.27
CA GLU A 81 -29.88 10.39 8.55
C GLU A 81 -28.90 10.68 9.70
N VAL A 82 -27.74 11.26 9.35
CA VAL A 82 -26.64 11.48 10.32
C VAL A 82 -26.43 12.99 10.50
N LYS A 83 -26.53 13.46 11.74
CA LYS A 83 -26.17 14.81 12.12
C LYS A 83 -24.99 14.81 13.05
N LEU A 84 -23.87 15.39 12.64
CA LEU A 84 -22.66 15.53 13.43
C LEU A 84 -22.44 17.00 13.84
N HIS A 85 -22.07 17.18 15.10
CA HIS A 85 -21.75 18.48 15.66
C HIS A 85 -20.36 18.44 16.31
N PRO A 86 -19.29 18.69 15.52
CA PRO A 86 -17.94 18.79 16.07
C PRO A 86 -17.74 20.13 16.80
N ASP A 87 -17.18 20.05 17.99
CA ASP A 87 -16.65 21.20 18.71
C ASP A 87 -15.12 21.21 18.57
N LEU A 88 -14.62 22.12 17.74
CA LEU A 88 -13.19 22.25 17.45
C LEU A 88 -12.38 22.78 18.64
N ILE A 89 -13.04 23.37 19.65
CA ILE A 89 -12.38 23.91 20.85
C ILE A 89 -12.12 22.79 21.85
N THR A 90 -13.15 22.01 22.15
CA THR A 90 -13.06 20.90 23.12
C THR A 90 -12.50 19.63 22.51
N GLY A 91 -12.61 19.47 21.18
CA GLY A 91 -12.27 18.25 20.45
C GLY A 91 -13.30 17.12 20.64
N LEU A 92 -14.52 17.45 21.10
CA LEU A 92 -15.62 16.50 21.22
C LEU A 92 -16.58 16.66 20.02
N PHE A 93 -17.40 15.65 19.79
CA PHE A 93 -18.50 15.75 18.85
C PHE A 93 -19.72 14.94 19.35
N THR A 94 -20.90 15.36 18.93
CA THR A 94 -22.12 14.59 19.12
C THR A 94 -22.63 14.08 17.79
N CYS A 95 -23.25 12.88 17.82
CA CYS A 95 -23.90 12.22 16.69
C CYS A 95 -25.37 11.98 17.06
N GLU A 96 -26.26 12.62 16.29
CA GLU A 96 -27.68 12.30 16.27
C GLU A 96 -27.95 11.49 14.98
N GLU A 97 -28.47 10.28 15.12
CA GLU A 97 -28.60 9.39 13.97
C GLU A 97 -29.93 8.67 13.95
N LYS A 98 -30.45 8.50 12.71
CA LYS A 98 -31.60 7.65 12.43
C LYS A 98 -31.30 6.76 11.25
N ILE A 99 -31.40 5.45 11.42
CA ILE A 99 -31.16 4.45 10.37
C ILE A 99 -32.47 3.77 10.01
N SER A 100 -32.91 3.94 8.78
CA SER A 100 -33.98 3.12 8.22
C SER A 100 -33.39 1.79 7.75
N VAL A 101 -33.89 0.68 8.28
CA VAL A 101 -33.42 -0.68 7.95
C VAL A 101 -34.59 -1.54 7.47
N ARG A 102 -34.27 -2.57 6.69
CA ARG A 102 -35.21 -3.62 6.32
C ARG A 102 -34.82 -4.92 7.03
N VAL A 103 -35.77 -5.46 7.79
CA VAL A 103 -35.68 -6.76 8.44
C VAL A 103 -36.11 -7.83 7.44
N LEU A 104 -35.25 -8.81 7.19
CA LEU A 104 -35.45 -9.89 6.19
C LEU A 104 -35.99 -11.18 6.84
N SER A 105 -35.65 -11.40 8.11
CA SER A 105 -36.15 -12.54 8.90
C SER A 105 -36.49 -12.08 10.31
N ARG A 106 -37.36 -12.83 11.00
CA ARG A 106 -37.80 -12.49 12.33
C ARG A 106 -36.66 -12.61 13.33
N VAL A 107 -36.33 -11.51 14.03
CA VAL A 107 -35.21 -11.44 14.99
C VAL A 107 -35.59 -10.68 16.25
N ASN A 108 -34.99 -11.01 17.39
CA ASN A 108 -35.18 -10.31 18.67
C ASN A 108 -33.88 -9.62 19.15
N TYR A 109 -32.93 -9.42 18.25
CA TYR A 109 -31.69 -8.71 18.48
C TYR A 109 -31.29 -7.93 17.24
N ILE A 110 -30.51 -6.89 17.47
CA ILE A 110 -29.83 -6.11 16.43
C ILE A 110 -28.39 -5.92 16.91
N TYR A 111 -27.42 -6.08 16.05
CA TYR A 111 -26.06 -5.62 16.31
C TYR A 111 -25.48 -4.93 15.09
N LEU A 112 -24.76 -3.83 15.35
CA LEU A 112 -24.08 -3.02 14.36
C LEU A 112 -22.75 -2.56 14.94
N HIS A 113 -21.87 -2.03 14.09
CA HIS A 113 -20.53 -1.68 14.53
C HIS A 113 -20.50 -0.34 15.27
N ILE A 114 -19.72 -0.30 16.34
CA ILE A 114 -19.21 0.90 17.01
C ILE A 114 -17.77 0.67 17.46
N ASP A 115 -16.97 1.71 17.47
CA ASP A 115 -15.69 1.74 18.17
C ASP A 115 -15.46 3.13 18.77
N ARG A 116 -15.14 3.19 20.08
CA ARG A 116 -14.79 4.43 20.80
C ARG A 116 -15.87 5.51 20.81
N LEU A 117 -17.10 5.15 20.56
CA LEU A 117 -18.28 6.00 20.75
C LEU A 117 -18.98 5.65 22.06
N ASN A 118 -19.54 6.64 22.72
CA ASN A 118 -20.40 6.49 23.86
C ASN A 118 -21.86 6.64 23.43
N VAL A 119 -22.57 5.52 23.23
CA VAL A 119 -23.99 5.53 22.85
C VAL A 119 -24.83 5.76 24.09
N THR A 120 -25.52 6.90 24.15
CA THR A 120 -26.32 7.35 25.30
C THR A 120 -27.81 7.02 25.14
N LYS A 121 -28.29 6.79 23.91
CA LYS A 121 -29.69 6.45 23.62
C LYS A 121 -29.74 5.47 22.44
N SER A 122 -30.65 4.49 22.56
CA SER A 122 -31.02 3.57 21.47
C SER A 122 -32.53 3.38 21.48
N VAL A 123 -33.19 3.63 20.34
CA VAL A 123 -34.64 3.43 20.16
C VAL A 123 -34.86 2.58 18.93
N VAL A 124 -35.77 1.63 19.02
CA VAL A 124 -36.16 0.76 17.89
C VAL A 124 -37.64 0.94 17.62
N THR A 125 -38.01 1.28 16.41
CA THR A 125 -39.41 1.53 16.02
C THR A 125 -39.76 0.69 14.79
N GLN A 126 -40.82 -0.08 14.84
CA GLN A 126 -41.36 -0.83 13.72
C GLN A 126 -42.81 -0.48 13.49
N ASN A 127 -43.24 -0.17 12.28
CA ASN A 127 -44.59 0.24 11.90
C ASN A 127 -45.16 1.41 12.77
N GLY A 128 -44.30 2.37 13.14
CA GLY A 128 -44.66 3.52 13.97
C GLY A 128 -44.82 3.19 15.48
N VAL A 129 -44.55 1.94 15.88
CA VAL A 129 -44.64 1.48 17.29
C VAL A 129 -43.22 1.30 17.84
N ASN A 130 -42.95 1.89 19.00
CA ASN A 130 -41.71 1.66 19.74
C ASN A 130 -41.64 0.21 20.24
N ILE A 131 -40.58 -0.49 19.90
CA ILE A 131 -40.27 -1.85 20.36
C ILE A 131 -39.41 -1.75 21.62
N PRO A 132 -39.87 -2.26 22.77
CA PRO A 132 -39.09 -2.13 24.00
C PRO A 132 -37.73 -2.81 23.91
N VAL A 133 -36.68 -2.05 24.25
CA VAL A 133 -35.33 -2.56 24.37
C VAL A 133 -35.15 -3.25 25.72
N LYS A 134 -34.80 -4.54 25.71
CA LYS A 134 -34.48 -5.31 26.90
C LYS A 134 -33.10 -4.98 27.44
N SER A 135 -32.09 -4.90 26.58
CA SER A 135 -30.74 -4.43 26.92
C SER A 135 -30.03 -3.86 25.68
N ALA A 136 -29.15 -2.88 25.94
CA ALA A 136 -28.25 -2.37 24.92
C ALA A 136 -26.87 -2.23 25.56
N PHE A 137 -25.84 -2.78 24.90
CA PHE A 137 -24.47 -2.83 25.44
C PHE A 137 -23.42 -2.93 24.36
N SER A 138 -22.21 -2.50 24.69
CA SER A 138 -21.02 -2.66 23.82
C SER A 138 -20.46 -4.08 23.96
N TYR A 139 -20.10 -4.70 22.81
CA TYR A 139 -19.33 -5.94 22.72
C TYR A 139 -17.99 -5.67 22.03
N PRO A 140 -16.94 -5.24 22.77
CA PRO A 140 -15.71 -4.71 22.21
C PRO A 140 -14.91 -5.71 21.39
N LYS A 141 -15.01 -7.03 21.66
CA LYS A 141 -14.29 -8.08 20.94
C LYS A 141 -14.53 -8.00 19.43
N ASN A 142 -15.80 -7.75 19.02
CA ASN A 142 -16.20 -7.64 17.63
C ASN A 142 -16.57 -6.20 17.23
N GLN A 143 -16.31 -5.22 18.11
CA GLN A 143 -16.65 -3.80 17.91
C GLN A 143 -18.14 -3.59 17.64
N TYR A 144 -19.02 -4.28 18.38
CA TYR A 144 -20.46 -4.21 18.22
C TYR A 144 -21.16 -3.39 19.31
N TRP A 145 -22.21 -2.70 18.91
CA TRP A 145 -23.31 -2.29 19.77
C TRP A 145 -24.44 -3.30 19.61
N VAL A 146 -24.79 -3.99 20.68
CA VAL A 146 -25.81 -5.05 20.68
C VAL A 146 -27.07 -4.53 21.35
N ILE A 147 -28.20 -4.68 20.70
CA ILE A 147 -29.53 -4.36 21.21
C ILE A 147 -30.33 -5.65 21.24
N THR A 148 -30.82 -6.07 22.43
CA THR A 148 -31.77 -7.16 22.58
C THR A 148 -33.15 -6.58 22.85
N LEU A 149 -34.18 -7.21 22.30
CA LEU A 149 -35.56 -6.70 22.31
C LEU A 149 -36.46 -7.61 23.16
N GLU A 150 -37.47 -7.01 23.80
CA GLU A 150 -38.51 -7.77 24.51
C GLU A 150 -39.46 -8.51 23.56
N LYS A 151 -39.62 -7.94 22.35
CA LYS A 151 -40.46 -8.52 21.28
C LYS A 151 -39.63 -8.60 20.00
N SER A 152 -39.84 -9.68 19.23
CA SER A 152 -39.16 -9.83 17.93
C SER A 152 -39.62 -8.77 16.94
N LEU A 153 -38.71 -8.35 16.08
CA LEU A 153 -39.02 -7.63 14.86
C LEU A 153 -39.58 -8.61 13.84
N GLU A 154 -40.62 -8.21 13.17
CA GLU A 154 -41.21 -8.94 12.03
C GLU A 154 -40.54 -8.48 10.71
N VAL A 155 -40.64 -9.28 9.66
CA VAL A 155 -40.17 -8.91 8.31
C VAL A 155 -40.80 -7.61 7.85
N GLY A 156 -40.00 -6.62 7.46
CA GLY A 156 -40.49 -5.29 7.02
C GLY A 156 -39.56 -4.16 7.38
N GLU A 157 -40.04 -2.93 7.25
CA GLU A 157 -39.25 -1.73 7.54
C GLU A 157 -39.17 -1.48 9.05
N CYS A 158 -38.04 -1.06 9.53
CA CYS A 158 -37.75 -0.72 10.91
C CYS A 158 -36.84 0.53 10.96
N THR A 159 -36.91 1.26 12.05
CA THR A 159 -36.07 2.45 12.29
C THR A 159 -35.30 2.29 13.59
N LEU A 160 -34.02 2.59 13.54
CA LEU A 160 -33.13 2.67 14.68
C LEU A 160 -32.76 4.13 14.91
N GLU A 161 -32.81 4.62 16.16
CA GLU A 161 -32.37 5.97 16.49
C GLU A 161 -31.30 5.90 17.57
N PHE A 162 -30.22 6.66 17.37
CA PHE A 162 -29.09 6.73 18.28
C PHE A 162 -28.75 8.17 18.64
N LEU A 163 -28.30 8.35 19.90
CA LEU A 163 -27.48 9.50 20.32
C LEU A 163 -26.16 8.94 20.81
N ALA A 164 -25.09 9.50 20.31
CA ALA A 164 -23.75 9.09 20.68
C ALA A 164 -22.82 10.30 20.81
N ASP A 165 -21.85 10.18 21.70
CA ASP A 165 -20.78 11.14 21.89
C ASP A 165 -19.45 10.51 21.43
N GLY A 166 -18.62 11.30 20.77
CA GLY A 166 -17.30 10.90 20.31
C GLY A 166 -16.23 11.97 20.58
N ASN A 167 -15.01 11.60 20.28
CA ASN A 167 -13.85 12.48 20.45
C ASN A 167 -13.13 12.61 19.11
N LEU A 168 -12.88 13.82 18.64
CA LEU A 168 -12.06 14.08 17.45
C LEU A 168 -10.64 13.59 17.71
N ARG A 169 -10.24 12.56 16.97
CA ARG A 169 -8.96 11.88 17.16
C ARG A 169 -7.82 12.79 16.77
N LYS A 170 -6.83 12.95 17.68
CA LYS A 170 -5.71 13.89 17.46
C LYS A 170 -4.43 13.22 16.96
N GLN A 171 -4.28 11.90 17.18
CA GLN A 171 -3.02 11.19 16.94
C GLN A 171 -3.13 10.14 15.85
N ASP A 172 -4.27 9.45 15.74
CA ASP A 172 -4.45 8.33 14.83
C ASP A 172 -4.75 8.79 13.39
N ILE A 173 -5.31 10.01 13.21
CA ILE A 173 -5.74 10.60 11.93
C ILE A 173 -6.60 9.66 11.08
N VAL A 174 -7.49 8.90 11.73
CA VAL A 174 -8.53 8.02 11.17
C VAL A 174 -9.83 8.20 11.94
N GLY A 175 -10.95 7.74 11.39
CA GLY A 175 -12.27 8.02 11.93
C GLY A 175 -12.65 9.48 11.67
N PHE A 176 -13.34 10.12 12.61
CA PHE A 176 -13.61 11.57 12.56
C PHE A 176 -12.62 12.26 13.50
N TYR A 177 -11.72 13.10 12.94
CA TYR A 177 -10.56 13.59 13.67
C TYR A 177 -10.28 15.07 13.43
N GLU A 178 -9.52 15.67 14.36
CA GLU A 178 -9.00 17.03 14.27
C GLU A 178 -7.69 17.04 13.47
N SER A 179 -7.63 17.90 12.46
CA SER A 179 -6.39 18.25 11.78
C SER A 179 -6.07 19.73 12.01
N ARG A 180 -4.79 20.08 11.99
CA ARG A 180 -4.34 21.42 12.32
C ARG A 180 -3.27 21.94 11.38
N TYR A 181 -3.26 23.27 11.19
CA TYR A 181 -2.24 23.94 10.39
C TYR A 181 -1.90 25.32 10.91
N LYS A 182 -0.78 25.88 10.46
CA LYS A 182 -0.42 27.28 10.72
C LYS A 182 -0.90 28.17 9.59
N ALA A 183 -1.69 29.17 9.93
CA ALA A 183 -2.07 30.23 9.00
C ALA A 183 -0.91 31.22 8.77
N ALA A 184 -1.04 32.12 7.79
CA ALA A 184 0.01 33.08 7.43
C ALA A 184 0.41 34.01 8.60
N ASN A 185 -0.52 34.29 9.52
CA ASN A 185 -0.29 35.06 10.75
C ASN A 185 0.28 34.20 11.90
N ASN A 186 0.72 32.96 11.62
CA ASN A 186 1.22 31.98 12.58
C ASN A 186 0.18 31.47 13.62
N GLU A 187 -1.10 31.83 13.45
CA GLU A 187 -2.20 31.28 14.24
C GLU A 187 -2.39 29.80 13.94
N THR A 188 -2.65 28.98 14.97
CA THR A 188 -3.03 27.57 14.75
C THR A 188 -4.51 27.50 14.43
N ARG A 189 -4.84 26.98 13.26
CA ARG A 189 -6.20 26.71 12.78
C ARG A 189 -6.53 25.25 12.93
N LEU A 190 -7.77 24.95 13.28
CA LEU A 190 -8.29 23.59 13.50
C LEU A 190 -9.38 23.31 12.48
N ILE A 191 -9.41 22.08 11.97
CA ILE A 191 -10.48 21.56 11.13
C ILE A 191 -10.90 20.19 11.64
N ALA A 192 -12.15 19.79 11.39
CA ALA A 192 -12.60 18.41 11.55
C ALA A 192 -12.70 17.77 10.20
N THR A 193 -12.16 16.56 10.04
CA THR A 193 -12.15 15.79 8.79
C THR A 193 -12.26 14.30 9.08
N SER A 194 -12.58 13.49 8.08
CA SER A 194 -12.76 12.05 8.26
C SER A 194 -11.90 11.21 7.31
N LYS A 195 -11.55 9.98 7.76
CA LYS A 195 -10.98 8.90 6.97
C LYS A 195 -11.50 7.58 7.52
N PHE A 196 -12.40 6.91 6.77
CA PHE A 196 -13.14 5.76 7.28
C PHE A 196 -12.68 4.41 6.77
N GLU A 197 -12.03 4.34 5.63
CA GLU A 197 -11.52 3.08 5.13
C GLU A 197 -10.32 2.56 5.96
N PRO A 198 -10.30 1.24 6.29
CA PRO A 198 -11.28 0.24 5.90
C PRO A 198 -12.46 0.11 6.88
N THR A 199 -12.27 0.33 8.18
CA THR A 199 -13.25 -0.03 9.24
C THR A 199 -13.37 1.07 10.29
N TYR A 200 -13.28 2.33 9.89
CA TYR A 200 -13.26 3.46 10.83
C TYR A 200 -14.53 4.33 10.80
N ALA A 201 -15.54 4.03 9.96
CA ALA A 201 -16.82 4.73 10.01
C ALA A 201 -17.51 4.54 11.36
N ARG A 202 -17.37 3.34 11.95
CA ARG A 202 -17.82 2.97 13.30
C ARG A 202 -17.24 3.81 14.44
N GLN A 203 -16.22 4.64 14.17
CA GLN A 203 -15.64 5.59 15.13
C GLN A 203 -16.28 6.99 15.04
N ALA A 204 -17.17 7.21 14.06
CA ALA A 204 -17.85 8.48 13.85
C ALA A 204 -19.36 8.38 14.12
N PHE A 205 -19.98 7.25 13.77
CA PHE A 205 -21.40 6.98 13.97
C PHE A 205 -21.68 5.47 14.04
N PRO A 206 -22.68 5.00 14.81
CA PRO A 206 -23.08 3.61 14.81
C PRO A 206 -23.54 3.15 13.42
N CYS A 207 -22.98 2.07 12.86
CA CYS A 207 -23.28 1.72 11.47
C CYS A 207 -23.09 0.23 11.13
N PHE A 208 -23.70 -0.19 10.04
CA PHE A 208 -23.46 -1.48 9.39
C PHE A 208 -22.21 -1.35 8.52
N ASP A 209 -21.03 -1.38 9.18
CA ASP A 209 -19.73 -1.00 8.57
C ASP A 209 -19.09 -2.17 7.82
N GLU A 210 -19.80 -2.65 6.80
CA GLU A 210 -19.33 -3.64 5.82
C GLU A 210 -19.54 -3.11 4.39
N PRO A 211 -18.62 -3.37 3.44
CA PRO A 211 -18.71 -2.87 2.08
C PRO A 211 -20.02 -3.24 1.35
N SER A 212 -20.57 -4.42 1.66
CA SER A 212 -21.84 -4.92 1.07
C SER A 212 -23.10 -4.27 1.61
N MET A 213 -23.01 -3.54 2.73
CA MET A 213 -24.14 -2.89 3.37
C MET A 213 -24.39 -1.47 2.83
N LYS A 214 -24.47 -1.33 1.48
CA LYS A 214 -24.73 -0.04 0.84
C LYS A 214 -26.06 0.55 1.24
N ALA A 215 -26.07 1.85 1.56
CA ALA A 215 -27.26 2.62 1.87
C ALA A 215 -27.12 4.06 1.33
N LYS A 216 -28.22 4.81 1.36
CA LYS A 216 -28.22 6.25 1.12
C LYS A 216 -27.87 7.00 2.40
N PHE A 217 -27.30 8.21 2.25
CA PHE A 217 -26.94 9.06 3.39
C PHE A 217 -27.54 10.47 3.21
N LEU A 218 -28.27 10.93 4.22
CA LEU A 218 -28.65 12.31 4.43
C LEU A 218 -27.77 12.87 5.54
N VAL A 219 -26.78 13.66 5.16
CA VAL A 219 -25.79 14.19 6.09
C VAL A 219 -26.17 15.59 6.51
N LYS A 220 -26.02 15.91 7.80
CA LYS A 220 -26.11 17.24 8.39
C LYS A 220 -24.86 17.52 9.21
N LEU A 221 -24.18 18.64 8.92
CA LEU A 221 -22.99 19.05 9.67
C LEU A 221 -23.25 20.39 10.34
N VAL A 222 -22.97 20.47 11.64
CA VAL A 222 -22.96 21.73 12.38
C VAL A 222 -21.56 22.34 12.30
N LYS A 223 -21.49 23.62 11.94
CA LYS A 223 -20.23 24.37 11.85
C LYS A 223 -20.35 25.72 12.57
N PRO A 224 -19.23 26.35 12.98
CA PRO A 224 -19.23 27.76 13.36
C PRO A 224 -19.80 28.64 12.21
N LYS A 225 -20.62 29.64 12.53
CA LYS A 225 -21.30 30.49 11.54
C LYS A 225 -20.31 31.20 10.63
N ASP A 226 -19.29 31.80 11.22
CA ASP A 226 -18.31 32.60 10.52
C ASP A 226 -17.05 31.79 10.15
N LYS A 227 -16.46 32.09 8.99
CA LYS A 227 -15.19 31.55 8.45
C LYS A 227 -15.18 30.07 8.09
N TYR A 228 -16.04 29.23 8.66
CA TYR A 228 -16.04 27.80 8.39
C TYR A 228 -17.04 27.43 7.31
N ILE A 229 -16.67 26.45 6.49
CA ILE A 229 -17.53 25.76 5.54
C ILE A 229 -17.71 24.30 5.98
N ALA A 230 -18.80 23.70 5.56
CA ALA A 230 -19.03 22.27 5.70
C ALA A 230 -19.07 21.62 4.32
N LEU A 231 -18.37 20.49 4.16
CA LEU A 231 -18.31 19.69 2.94
C LEU A 231 -18.65 18.23 3.23
N SER A 232 -19.31 17.59 2.29
CA SER A 232 -19.62 16.15 2.31
C SER A 232 -19.68 15.61 0.89
N ASN A 233 -20.04 14.34 0.72
CA ASN A 233 -20.14 13.65 -0.57
C ASN A 233 -21.03 14.40 -1.57
N MET A 234 -22.17 14.90 -1.10
CA MET A 234 -23.18 15.58 -1.93
C MET A 234 -23.09 17.10 -1.82
N ASN A 235 -23.74 17.80 -2.75
CA ASN A 235 -23.89 19.24 -2.69
C ASN A 235 -24.81 19.68 -1.53
N VAL A 236 -24.64 20.92 -1.09
CA VAL A 236 -25.48 21.54 -0.07
C VAL A 236 -26.92 21.69 -0.61
N LYS A 237 -27.88 21.23 0.19
CA LYS A 237 -29.31 21.38 -0.04
C LYS A 237 -29.84 22.63 0.68
N ASN A 238 -29.47 22.78 1.96
CA ASN A 238 -29.95 23.87 2.80
C ASN A 238 -28.93 24.23 3.89
N SER A 239 -29.00 25.48 4.37
CA SER A 239 -28.19 25.94 5.51
C SER A 239 -29.09 26.72 6.46
N ILE A 240 -29.15 26.30 7.73
CA ILE A 240 -29.98 26.88 8.77
C ILE A 240 -29.06 27.60 9.74
N GLU A 241 -29.07 28.93 9.70
CA GLU A 241 -28.28 29.77 10.58
C GLU A 241 -28.82 29.76 12.01
N ASP A 242 -27.94 30.03 12.98
CA ASP A 242 -28.23 30.03 14.42
C ASP A 242 -28.88 28.72 14.89
N SER A 243 -28.50 27.60 14.29
CA SER A 243 -28.96 26.25 14.60
C SER A 243 -27.78 25.29 14.83
N PRO A 244 -27.75 24.49 15.91
CA PRO A 244 -28.74 24.36 16.98
C PRO A 244 -28.71 25.51 18.00
N GLY A 245 -27.72 26.39 17.93
CA GLY A 245 -27.56 27.51 18.83
C GLY A 245 -26.99 28.75 18.15
N PRO A 246 -26.88 29.89 18.85
CA PRO A 246 -26.32 31.11 18.29
C PRO A 246 -24.87 30.91 17.83
N ASN A 247 -24.49 31.57 16.76
CA ASN A 247 -23.17 31.45 16.10
C ASN A 247 -22.83 30.08 15.53
N GLN A 248 -23.83 29.23 15.29
CA GLN A 248 -23.70 27.93 14.63
C GLN A 248 -24.59 27.87 13.39
N THR A 249 -24.19 27.07 12.39
CA THR A 249 -24.99 26.82 11.20
C THR A 249 -25.08 25.31 10.98
N THR A 250 -26.30 24.80 10.87
CA THR A 250 -26.53 23.42 10.42
C THR A 250 -26.63 23.41 8.91
N VAL A 251 -25.70 22.71 8.25
CA VAL A 251 -25.67 22.51 6.81
C VAL A 251 -26.23 21.12 6.50
N GLU A 252 -27.32 21.07 5.73
CA GLU A 252 -27.93 19.83 5.24
C GLU A 252 -27.51 19.61 3.78
N PHE A 253 -27.05 18.38 3.48
CA PHE A 253 -26.67 17.99 2.12
C PHE A 253 -27.79 17.22 1.43
N GLU A 254 -27.76 17.15 0.10
CA GLU A 254 -28.68 16.30 -0.66
C GLU A 254 -28.45 14.82 -0.30
N VAL A 255 -29.50 14.00 -0.44
CA VAL A 255 -29.42 12.56 -0.19
C VAL A 255 -28.49 11.91 -1.21
N SER A 256 -27.56 11.08 -0.74
CA SER A 256 -26.60 10.40 -1.61
C SER A 256 -27.24 9.30 -2.46
N VAL A 257 -26.50 8.82 -3.45
CA VAL A 257 -26.72 7.52 -4.07
C VAL A 257 -26.40 6.40 -3.06
N PRO A 258 -26.83 5.14 -3.30
CA PRO A 258 -26.40 4.01 -2.46
C PRO A 258 -24.88 3.84 -2.49
N MET A 259 -24.22 3.90 -1.33
CA MET A 259 -22.78 3.73 -1.19
C MET A 259 -22.43 3.04 0.14
N SER A 260 -21.21 2.51 0.22
CA SER A 260 -20.67 1.88 1.42
C SER A 260 -20.27 2.92 2.49
N THR A 261 -20.28 2.53 3.76
CA THR A 261 -19.95 3.42 4.89
C THR A 261 -18.55 4.00 4.80
N TYR A 262 -17.56 3.25 4.31
CA TYR A 262 -16.18 3.71 4.22
C TYR A 262 -15.96 4.87 3.24
N LEU A 263 -16.94 5.13 2.34
CA LEU A 263 -16.91 6.22 1.34
C LEU A 263 -17.52 7.53 1.84
N VAL A 264 -18.18 7.51 3.00
CA VAL A 264 -18.81 8.71 3.58
C VAL A 264 -17.71 9.68 4.06
N CYS A 265 -17.93 10.97 3.85
CA CYS A 265 -16.97 12.00 4.23
C CYS A 265 -17.64 13.18 4.93
N PHE A 266 -17.02 13.63 6.02
CA PHE A 266 -17.43 14.80 6.80
C PHE A 266 -16.26 15.75 6.97
N ILE A 267 -16.44 17.03 6.57
CA ILE A 267 -15.41 18.05 6.73
C ILE A 267 -16.04 19.36 7.23
N VAL A 268 -15.45 19.93 8.29
CA VAL A 268 -15.71 21.30 8.75
C VAL A 268 -14.37 22.02 8.79
N CYS A 269 -14.18 22.99 7.88
CA CYS A 269 -12.89 23.68 7.70
C CYS A 269 -13.07 25.16 7.33
N ASP A 270 -12.00 25.94 7.40
CA ASP A 270 -11.92 27.34 7.01
C ASP A 270 -11.20 27.55 5.66
N PHE A 271 -11.28 26.54 4.76
CA PHE A 271 -10.59 26.55 3.47
C PHE A 271 -11.32 27.38 2.43
N ASN A 272 -10.56 27.80 1.42
CA ASN A 272 -11.06 28.51 0.25
C ASN A 272 -11.09 27.57 -0.96
N ALA A 273 -11.88 27.96 -1.97
CA ALA A 273 -11.99 27.24 -3.24
C ALA A 273 -11.46 28.08 -4.41
N LEU A 274 -10.84 27.42 -5.40
CA LEU A 274 -10.63 28.03 -6.73
C LEU A 274 -11.96 28.11 -7.50
N PRO A 275 -12.04 28.96 -8.53
CA PRO A 275 -13.15 28.90 -9.48
C PRO A 275 -13.35 27.50 -10.04
N SER A 276 -14.59 27.03 -10.04
CA SER A 276 -14.96 25.71 -10.55
C SER A 276 -14.63 25.57 -12.03
N VAL A 277 -14.14 24.40 -12.43
CA VAL A 277 -14.02 24.00 -13.83
C VAL A 277 -15.05 22.93 -14.14
N LYS A 278 -15.76 23.04 -15.26
CA LYS A 278 -16.79 22.05 -15.62
C LYS A 278 -16.18 20.86 -16.36
N SER A 279 -16.65 19.66 -16.01
CA SER A 279 -16.43 18.46 -16.81
C SER A 279 -17.18 18.54 -18.15
N THR A 280 -16.93 17.61 -19.06
CA THR A 280 -17.69 17.46 -20.33
C THR A 280 -19.16 17.11 -20.08
N GLN A 281 -19.49 16.48 -18.95
CA GLN A 281 -20.87 16.21 -18.52
C GLN A 281 -21.57 17.45 -17.90
N GLY A 282 -20.83 18.55 -17.65
CA GLY A 282 -21.37 19.82 -17.15
C GLY A 282 -21.37 19.97 -15.63
N PHE A 283 -20.99 18.93 -14.82
CA PHE A 283 -20.87 19.10 -13.37
C PHE A 283 -19.58 19.86 -13.01
N PRO A 284 -19.57 20.61 -11.88
CA PRO A 284 -18.41 21.35 -11.43
C PRO A 284 -17.35 20.41 -10.79
N VAL A 285 -16.09 20.70 -11.07
CA VAL A 285 -14.91 20.16 -10.39
C VAL A 285 -14.34 21.28 -9.55
N ASN A 286 -14.46 21.16 -8.24
CA ASN A 286 -14.01 22.13 -7.26
C ASN A 286 -12.73 21.65 -6.57
N VAL A 287 -11.88 22.58 -6.14
CA VAL A 287 -10.70 22.27 -5.34
C VAL A 287 -10.63 23.18 -4.12
N TYR A 288 -10.27 22.61 -2.99
CA TYR A 288 -10.21 23.30 -1.70
C TYR A 288 -8.84 23.13 -1.05
N ALA A 289 -8.31 24.20 -0.49
CA ALA A 289 -7.08 24.16 0.29
C ALA A 289 -7.05 25.28 1.35
N ARG A 290 -6.18 25.11 2.33
CA ARG A 290 -5.92 26.16 3.32
C ARG A 290 -5.34 27.43 2.69
N GLU A 291 -5.46 28.54 3.38
CA GLU A 291 -4.88 29.82 3.00
C GLU A 291 -3.39 29.67 2.58
N GLY A 292 -3.01 30.29 1.46
CA GLY A 292 -1.65 30.26 0.91
C GLY A 292 -1.28 29.02 0.09
N GLN A 293 -2.16 27.97 0.03
CA GLN A 293 -1.93 26.79 -0.78
C GLN A 293 -2.92 26.63 -1.96
N LEU A 294 -3.93 27.46 -2.03
CA LEU A 294 -5.02 27.31 -2.98
C LEU A 294 -4.56 27.30 -4.45
N GLU A 295 -3.66 28.21 -4.82
CA GLU A 295 -3.12 28.30 -6.18
C GLU A 295 -2.33 27.02 -6.59
N ASN A 296 -1.78 26.30 -5.61
CA ASN A 296 -1.04 25.07 -5.84
C ASN A 296 -1.95 23.87 -6.18
N MET A 297 -3.29 24.04 -6.08
CA MET A 297 -4.29 23.05 -6.49
C MET A 297 -4.63 23.09 -7.99
N LYS A 298 -4.19 24.11 -8.73
CA LYS A 298 -4.55 24.30 -10.16
C LYS A 298 -4.16 23.11 -11.02
N TYR A 299 -2.98 22.55 -10.80
CA TYR A 299 -2.51 21.41 -11.56
C TYR A 299 -3.36 20.15 -11.29
N ALA A 300 -3.66 19.89 -10.02
CA ALA A 300 -4.55 18.77 -9.65
C ALA A 300 -5.96 18.94 -10.21
N GLN A 301 -6.49 20.17 -10.24
CA GLN A 301 -7.79 20.46 -10.86
C GLN A 301 -7.78 20.17 -12.38
N ASP A 302 -6.72 20.57 -13.09
CA ASP A 302 -6.55 20.28 -14.52
C ASP A 302 -6.48 18.78 -14.80
N ILE A 303 -5.65 18.05 -14.05
CA ILE A 303 -5.57 16.59 -14.14
C ILE A 303 -6.92 15.94 -13.81
N ALA A 304 -7.62 16.42 -12.77
CA ALA A 304 -8.91 15.87 -12.37
C ALA A 304 -9.95 15.99 -13.50
N VAL A 305 -10.05 17.17 -14.13
CA VAL A 305 -10.99 17.39 -15.25
C VAL A 305 -10.65 16.50 -16.44
N LYS A 306 -9.38 16.38 -16.81
CA LYS A 306 -8.95 15.54 -17.93
C LYS A 306 -9.17 14.05 -17.65
N SER A 307 -8.82 13.58 -16.43
CA SER A 307 -8.94 12.17 -16.04
C SER A 307 -10.38 11.74 -15.90
N ILE A 308 -11.26 12.57 -15.27
CA ILE A 308 -12.68 12.20 -15.12
C ILE A 308 -13.38 12.12 -16.49
N ASN A 309 -13.03 13.03 -17.42
CA ASN A 309 -13.56 13.01 -18.79
C ASN A 309 -13.08 11.76 -19.54
N PHE A 310 -11.80 11.38 -19.39
CA PHE A 310 -11.26 10.14 -19.95
C PHE A 310 -12.02 8.92 -19.42
N TYR A 311 -12.28 8.81 -18.12
CA TYR A 311 -12.96 7.67 -17.54
C TYR A 311 -14.43 7.56 -17.98
N VAL A 312 -15.14 8.68 -18.09
CA VAL A 312 -16.50 8.72 -18.64
C VAL A 312 -16.51 8.16 -20.06
N GLU A 313 -15.55 8.57 -20.90
CA GLU A 313 -15.43 8.09 -22.28
C GLU A 313 -15.02 6.61 -22.32
N TYR A 314 -13.99 6.22 -21.58
CA TYR A 314 -13.42 4.88 -21.59
C TYR A 314 -14.39 3.80 -21.07
N PHE A 315 -15.10 4.10 -19.96
CA PHE A 315 -16.07 3.17 -19.38
C PHE A 315 -17.46 3.27 -20.02
N GLY A 316 -17.75 4.32 -20.75
CA GLY A 316 -19.06 4.57 -21.37
C GLY A 316 -20.19 4.69 -20.33
N ILE A 317 -19.88 5.11 -19.10
CA ILE A 317 -20.80 5.27 -17.98
C ILE A 317 -20.57 6.65 -17.35
N ASN A 318 -21.65 7.41 -17.25
CA ASN A 318 -21.61 8.75 -16.66
C ASN A 318 -21.21 8.73 -15.18
N TYR A 319 -20.46 9.73 -14.75
CA TYR A 319 -20.27 10.03 -13.35
C TYR A 319 -21.62 10.43 -12.71
N PRO A 320 -22.08 9.73 -11.64
CA PRO A 320 -23.49 9.88 -11.22
C PRO A 320 -23.74 11.01 -10.24
N LEU A 321 -22.71 11.67 -9.68
CA LEU A 321 -22.91 12.72 -8.68
C LEU A 321 -22.93 14.11 -9.31
N PRO A 322 -23.60 15.11 -8.66
CA PRO A 322 -23.78 16.45 -9.21
C PRO A 322 -22.54 17.35 -9.12
N LYS A 323 -21.49 16.91 -8.45
CA LYS A 323 -20.22 17.63 -8.26
C LYS A 323 -19.07 16.68 -8.01
N LEU A 324 -17.85 17.16 -8.19
CA LEU A 324 -16.63 16.49 -7.79
C LEU A 324 -15.74 17.51 -7.07
N ASP A 325 -15.46 17.26 -5.79
CA ASP A 325 -14.59 18.08 -4.96
C ASP A 325 -13.28 17.37 -4.67
N LEU A 326 -12.15 18.09 -4.69
CA LEU A 326 -10.84 17.65 -4.24
C LEU A 326 -10.40 18.58 -3.10
N ILE A 327 -9.87 18.02 -2.02
CA ILE A 327 -9.44 18.82 -0.87
C ILE A 327 -8.09 18.36 -0.33
N ALA A 328 -7.19 19.33 -0.09
CA ALA A 328 -5.86 19.11 0.48
C ALA A 328 -5.90 19.17 2.02
N ILE A 329 -5.79 18.02 2.68
CA ILE A 329 -5.85 17.91 4.14
C ILE A 329 -4.43 18.00 4.73
N PRO A 330 -4.20 18.86 5.75
CA PRO A 330 -2.89 19.05 6.36
C PRO A 330 -2.34 17.78 7.04
N ASP A 331 -3.18 17.05 7.78
CA ASP A 331 -2.82 15.80 8.45
C ASP A 331 -3.66 14.66 7.86
N PHE A 332 -3.03 13.78 7.07
CA PHE A 332 -3.70 12.67 6.36
C PHE A 332 -2.83 11.42 6.34
N VAL A 333 -3.36 10.29 6.82
CA VAL A 333 -2.60 9.05 7.04
C VAL A 333 -2.12 8.38 5.74
N SER A 334 -2.91 8.48 4.67
CA SER A 334 -2.64 7.89 3.35
C SER A 334 -2.13 8.94 2.35
N GLY A 335 -1.98 8.57 1.08
CA GLY A 335 -1.75 9.51 -0.02
C GLY A 335 -3.01 10.31 -0.35
N ALA A 336 -4.12 9.59 -0.48
CA ALA A 336 -5.45 10.15 -0.70
C ALA A 336 -6.54 9.14 -0.31
N MET A 337 -7.81 9.46 -0.60
CA MET A 337 -8.99 8.60 -0.39
C MET A 337 -10.11 9.02 -1.33
N GLU A 338 -10.71 8.04 -1.96
CA GLU A 338 -11.74 8.12 -2.97
C GLU A 338 -13.15 8.47 -2.46
N HIS A 339 -13.32 9.12 -1.32
CA HIS A 339 -14.66 9.46 -0.82
C HIS A 339 -15.53 10.00 -1.95
N TRP A 340 -16.60 9.30 -2.27
CA TRP A 340 -17.40 9.56 -3.48
C TRP A 340 -17.95 10.97 -3.53
N GLY A 341 -17.42 11.78 -4.44
CA GLY A 341 -17.78 13.19 -4.63
C GLY A 341 -17.00 14.20 -3.80
N LEU A 342 -16.18 13.77 -2.81
CA LEU A 342 -15.30 14.63 -2.03
C LEU A 342 -13.98 13.92 -1.77
N VAL A 343 -13.12 13.87 -2.76
CA VAL A 343 -11.82 13.18 -2.69
C VAL A 343 -10.88 13.96 -1.78
N THR A 344 -10.34 13.26 -0.77
CA THR A 344 -9.44 13.87 0.21
C THR A 344 -7.99 13.46 -0.06
N PHE A 345 -7.07 14.40 0.05
CA PHE A 345 -5.65 14.20 -0.25
C PHE A 345 -4.77 14.68 0.88
N ARG A 346 -3.69 13.96 1.12
CA ARG A 346 -2.54 14.52 1.82
C ARG A 346 -1.96 15.67 1.00
N GLU A 347 -1.65 16.81 1.62
CA GLU A 347 -1.13 17.99 0.92
C GLU A 347 0.03 17.65 -0.05
N ALA A 348 0.98 16.82 0.38
CA ALA A 348 2.13 16.43 -0.45
C ALA A 348 1.77 15.61 -1.71
N SER A 349 0.55 15.06 -1.79
CA SER A 349 0.07 14.24 -2.91
C SER A 349 -0.80 14.99 -3.91
N VAL A 350 -1.15 16.27 -3.64
CA VAL A 350 -2.08 17.03 -4.49
C VAL A 350 -1.59 18.45 -4.81
N LEU A 351 -0.75 19.04 -3.95
CA LEU A 351 -0.23 20.39 -4.17
C LEU A 351 0.96 20.36 -5.14
N TYR A 352 0.93 21.21 -6.15
CA TYR A 352 2.03 21.40 -7.11
C TYR A 352 2.22 22.87 -7.41
N LYS A 353 3.44 23.36 -7.28
CA LYS A 353 3.83 24.74 -7.61
C LYS A 353 4.93 24.74 -8.67
N LYS A 354 4.60 25.18 -9.88
CA LYS A 354 5.57 25.30 -10.98
C LYS A 354 6.80 26.12 -10.56
N GLY A 355 8.00 25.61 -10.86
CA GLY A 355 9.28 26.21 -10.48
C GLY A 355 9.68 26.02 -9.01
N SER A 356 8.83 25.41 -8.18
CA SER A 356 9.14 25.05 -6.80
C SER A 356 9.03 23.56 -6.52
N SER A 357 8.02 22.90 -7.10
CA SER A 357 7.85 21.43 -7.05
C SER A 357 8.59 20.77 -8.21
N SER A 358 9.18 19.60 -7.99
CA SER A 358 9.91 18.83 -9.02
C SER A 358 8.99 18.09 -9.97
N VAL A 359 9.52 17.58 -11.10
CA VAL A 359 8.82 16.68 -12.02
C VAL A 359 8.37 15.39 -11.32
N VAL A 360 9.13 14.90 -10.33
CA VAL A 360 8.76 13.76 -9.49
C VAL A 360 7.51 14.07 -8.66
N ASN A 361 7.42 15.28 -8.10
CA ASN A 361 6.23 15.74 -7.39
C ASN A 361 5.04 15.92 -8.35
N MET A 362 5.30 16.45 -9.56
CA MET A 362 4.27 16.60 -10.61
C MET A 362 3.68 15.25 -11.00
N LYS A 363 4.53 14.24 -11.28
CA LYS A 363 4.10 12.86 -11.54
C LYS A 363 3.24 12.31 -10.40
N ARG A 364 3.69 12.49 -9.16
CA ARG A 364 2.95 12.00 -7.98
C ARG A 364 1.55 12.60 -7.89
N VAL A 365 1.40 13.92 -8.08
CA VAL A 365 0.09 14.59 -8.06
C VAL A 365 -0.81 14.04 -9.15
N ALA A 366 -0.31 13.90 -10.37
CA ALA A 366 -1.08 13.37 -11.50
C ALA A 366 -1.50 11.91 -11.27
N MET A 367 -0.57 11.04 -10.85
CA MET A 367 -0.84 9.63 -10.58
C MET A 367 -1.88 9.46 -9.47
N THR A 368 -1.70 10.15 -8.32
CA THR A 368 -2.63 10.05 -7.20
C THR A 368 -4.02 10.57 -7.60
N THR A 369 -4.09 11.74 -8.27
CA THR A 369 -5.39 12.29 -8.71
C THR A 369 -6.11 11.34 -9.67
N SER A 370 -5.41 10.79 -10.66
CA SER A 370 -5.99 9.81 -11.60
C SER A 370 -6.43 8.52 -10.91
N HIS A 371 -5.68 8.03 -9.91
CA HIS A 371 -6.02 6.85 -9.11
C HIS A 371 -7.35 7.03 -8.39
N GLU A 372 -7.47 8.12 -7.60
CA GLU A 372 -8.70 8.39 -6.84
C GLU A 372 -9.92 8.57 -7.74
N LEU A 373 -9.74 9.12 -8.94
CA LEU A 373 -10.84 9.28 -9.88
C LEU A 373 -11.25 8.00 -10.61
N ALA A 374 -10.34 7.04 -10.77
CA ALA A 374 -10.69 5.71 -11.27
C ALA A 374 -11.60 4.95 -10.31
N HIS A 375 -11.42 5.16 -9.01
CA HIS A 375 -12.27 4.61 -7.96
C HIS A 375 -13.74 5.02 -8.09
N MET A 376 -14.07 6.15 -8.71
CA MET A 376 -15.47 6.56 -8.93
C MET A 376 -16.29 5.48 -9.64
N TRP A 377 -15.63 4.58 -10.41
CA TRP A 377 -16.24 3.38 -11.01
C TRP A 377 -15.85 2.11 -10.27
N PHE A 378 -14.54 1.92 -9.96
CA PHE A 378 -14.01 0.73 -9.29
C PHE A 378 -13.75 1.00 -7.81
N GLY A 379 -14.76 0.82 -6.99
CA GLY A 379 -14.77 1.09 -5.55
C GLY A 379 -16.08 1.76 -5.13
N ASP A 380 -16.50 2.81 -5.83
CA ASP A 380 -17.66 3.62 -5.49
C ASP A 380 -18.92 3.12 -6.19
N LEU A 381 -18.98 3.17 -7.52
CA LEU A 381 -20.12 2.71 -8.30
C LEU A 381 -20.32 1.21 -8.11
N VAL A 382 -19.26 0.43 -8.32
CA VAL A 382 -19.19 -1.01 -8.09
C VAL A 382 -18.19 -1.25 -6.99
N THR A 383 -18.62 -1.79 -5.86
CA THR A 383 -17.77 -2.04 -4.69
C THR A 383 -17.58 -3.55 -4.50
N MET A 384 -16.43 -3.99 -4.00
CA MET A 384 -16.22 -5.38 -3.57
C MET A 384 -17.31 -5.83 -2.59
N GLY A 385 -17.68 -7.11 -2.63
CA GLY A 385 -18.64 -7.70 -1.69
C GLY A 385 -18.08 -7.80 -0.27
N TRP A 386 -16.80 -8.14 -0.17
CA TRP A 386 -16.04 -8.19 1.07
C TRP A 386 -14.57 -7.84 0.79
N TRP A 387 -13.82 -7.56 1.83
CA TRP A 387 -12.42 -7.12 1.74
C TRP A 387 -11.48 -8.14 1.05
N ASN A 388 -11.82 -9.44 1.02
CA ASN A 388 -11.06 -10.44 0.26
C ASN A 388 -10.91 -10.11 -1.25
N ASP A 389 -11.80 -9.30 -1.78
CA ASP A 389 -11.80 -8.82 -3.17
C ASP A 389 -11.34 -7.34 -3.30
N LEU A 390 -10.59 -6.81 -2.33
CA LEU A 390 -10.05 -5.43 -2.33
C LEU A 390 -9.36 -5.05 -3.64
N TRP A 391 -8.70 -6.00 -4.28
CA TRP A 391 -8.01 -5.80 -5.55
C TRP A 391 -8.93 -5.36 -6.71
N LEU A 392 -10.24 -5.63 -6.63
CA LEU A 392 -11.23 -5.14 -7.60
C LEU A 392 -11.34 -3.61 -7.57
N ASN A 393 -11.11 -2.99 -6.41
CA ASN A 393 -11.01 -1.55 -6.26
C ASN A 393 -9.57 -1.11 -6.60
N GLU A 394 -8.60 -1.53 -5.82
CA GLU A 394 -7.24 -0.99 -5.81
C GLU A 394 -6.40 -1.41 -7.02
N GLY A 395 -6.52 -2.65 -7.46
CA GLY A 395 -5.82 -3.14 -8.65
C GLY A 395 -6.30 -2.44 -9.91
N PHE A 396 -7.62 -2.22 -10.04
CA PHE A 396 -8.17 -1.45 -11.15
C PHE A 396 -7.78 0.02 -11.09
N ALA A 397 -7.94 0.70 -9.97
CA ALA A 397 -7.54 2.10 -9.84
C ALA A 397 -6.04 2.29 -10.14
N SER A 398 -5.20 1.37 -9.65
CA SER A 398 -3.76 1.35 -9.93
C SER A 398 -3.42 1.10 -11.40
N TYR A 399 -4.22 0.32 -12.14
CA TYR A 399 -4.01 0.15 -13.58
C TYR A 399 -4.54 1.34 -14.37
N MET A 400 -5.75 1.78 -14.06
CA MET A 400 -6.44 2.83 -14.80
C MET A 400 -5.77 4.20 -14.68
N GLN A 401 -5.04 4.48 -13.59
CA GLN A 401 -4.24 5.71 -13.48
C GLN A 401 -3.20 5.81 -14.61
N TYR A 402 -2.56 4.70 -15.00
CA TYR A 402 -1.62 4.68 -16.13
C TYR A 402 -2.33 4.85 -17.47
N LYS A 403 -3.49 4.21 -17.64
CA LYS A 403 -4.32 4.36 -18.86
C LYS A 403 -4.76 5.81 -19.05
N SER A 404 -5.22 6.48 -17.99
CA SER A 404 -5.60 7.89 -18.02
C SER A 404 -4.41 8.78 -18.36
N LEU A 405 -3.30 8.62 -17.64
CA LEU A 405 -2.14 9.50 -17.84
C LEU A 405 -1.40 9.27 -19.16
N ALA A 406 -1.42 8.07 -19.72
CA ALA A 406 -0.94 7.83 -21.09
C ALA A 406 -1.71 8.68 -22.12
N LYS A 407 -2.98 9.01 -21.85
CA LYS A 407 -3.79 9.90 -22.69
C LYS A 407 -3.63 11.37 -22.33
N VAL A 408 -3.53 11.69 -21.03
CA VAL A 408 -3.49 13.08 -20.52
C VAL A 408 -2.11 13.70 -20.68
N GLU A 409 -1.05 12.92 -20.45
CA GLU A 409 0.37 13.33 -20.50
C GLU A 409 1.19 12.36 -21.38
N PRO A 410 0.92 12.28 -22.70
CA PRO A 410 1.52 11.26 -23.58
C PRO A 410 3.04 11.34 -23.68
N SER A 411 3.63 12.53 -23.48
CA SER A 411 5.09 12.74 -23.50
C SER A 411 5.84 12.11 -22.32
N TRP A 412 5.11 11.63 -21.30
CA TRP A 412 5.75 11.00 -20.14
C TRP A 412 6.05 9.51 -20.34
N GLU A 413 5.49 8.89 -21.37
CA GLU A 413 5.64 7.45 -21.62
C GLU A 413 5.31 6.58 -20.39
N VAL A 414 4.25 6.93 -19.66
CA VAL A 414 3.91 6.30 -18.38
C VAL A 414 3.74 4.79 -18.47
N ASP A 415 3.37 4.24 -19.62
CA ASP A 415 3.27 2.80 -19.86
C ASP A 415 4.62 2.08 -19.69
N THR A 416 5.74 2.77 -19.95
CA THR A 416 7.08 2.22 -19.73
C THR A 416 7.42 2.22 -18.24
N MET A 417 6.98 3.25 -17.50
CA MET A 417 7.21 3.39 -16.05
C MET A 417 6.45 2.36 -15.23
N PHE A 418 5.37 1.78 -15.76
CA PHE A 418 4.61 0.74 -15.09
C PHE A 418 5.49 -0.42 -14.62
N LEU A 419 6.57 -0.73 -15.34
CA LEU A 419 7.49 -1.80 -14.98
C LEU A 419 8.16 -1.52 -13.65
N THR A 420 8.81 -0.37 -13.50
CA THR A 420 9.57 0.00 -12.31
C THR A 420 8.70 0.45 -11.15
N ASP A 421 7.58 1.12 -11.43
CA ASP A 421 6.67 1.61 -10.40
C ASP A 421 5.77 0.50 -9.82
N MET A 422 5.35 -0.49 -10.64
CA MET A 422 4.38 -1.52 -10.26
C MET A 422 4.95 -2.93 -10.34
N LEU A 423 5.31 -3.40 -11.54
CA LEU A 423 5.59 -4.81 -11.79
C LEU A 423 6.82 -5.31 -11.02
N HIS A 424 7.96 -4.62 -11.11
CA HIS A 424 9.21 -5.09 -10.49
C HIS A 424 9.11 -5.08 -8.96
N SER A 425 8.42 -4.11 -8.38
CA SER A 425 8.22 -4.02 -6.92
C SER A 425 7.37 -5.19 -6.38
N THR A 426 6.31 -5.57 -7.08
CA THR A 426 5.48 -6.69 -6.64
C THR A 426 6.16 -8.05 -6.86
N LEU A 427 6.91 -8.24 -7.96
CA LEU A 427 7.70 -9.45 -8.17
C LEU A 427 8.72 -9.69 -7.04
N GLN A 428 9.23 -8.63 -6.40
CA GLN A 428 10.15 -8.73 -5.26
C GLN A 428 9.51 -9.36 -4.01
N LEU A 429 8.24 -9.04 -3.71
CA LEU A 429 7.54 -9.67 -2.60
C LEU A 429 7.01 -11.05 -3.01
N ASP A 430 6.43 -11.16 -4.19
CA ASP A 430 5.72 -12.37 -4.62
C ASP A 430 6.63 -13.56 -4.96
N GLN A 431 7.95 -13.34 -4.99
CA GLN A 431 8.98 -14.38 -5.08
C GLN A 431 9.34 -15.03 -3.74
N THR A 432 8.64 -14.70 -2.65
CA THR A 432 8.90 -15.21 -1.29
C THR A 432 7.84 -16.21 -0.85
N LEU A 433 8.15 -17.00 0.19
CA LEU A 433 7.17 -17.88 0.82
C LEU A 433 6.18 -17.11 1.73
N SER A 434 6.56 -15.90 2.15
CA SER A 434 5.73 -14.99 2.95
C SER A 434 4.79 -14.09 2.13
N SER A 435 4.67 -14.33 0.82
CA SER A 435 3.64 -13.72 -0.02
C SER A 435 2.26 -14.33 0.25
N HIS A 436 1.24 -13.82 -0.40
CA HIS A 436 -0.15 -14.31 -0.32
C HIS A 436 -0.87 -14.19 -1.67
N PRO A 437 -1.98 -14.93 -1.89
CA PRO A 437 -2.82 -14.73 -3.07
C PRO A 437 -3.44 -13.33 -3.11
N ILE A 438 -3.80 -12.85 -4.31
CA ILE A 438 -4.57 -11.60 -4.46
C ILE A 438 -5.92 -11.73 -3.74
N VAL A 439 -6.63 -12.84 -3.98
CA VAL A 439 -7.89 -13.17 -3.30
C VAL A 439 -7.58 -14.10 -2.14
N GLN A 440 -7.69 -13.58 -0.92
CA GLN A 440 -7.46 -14.37 0.29
C GLN A 440 -8.53 -14.08 1.35
N THR A 441 -8.84 -15.06 2.19
CA THR A 441 -9.79 -14.88 3.28
C THR A 441 -9.25 -13.91 4.32
N VAL A 442 -10.08 -12.92 4.67
CA VAL A 442 -9.84 -11.99 5.78
C VAL A 442 -11.08 -11.95 6.67
N SER A 443 -10.89 -11.96 7.99
CA SER A 443 -11.98 -12.15 8.95
C SER A 443 -11.99 -11.14 10.10
N ASN A 444 -10.98 -10.28 10.22
CA ASN A 444 -10.90 -9.29 11.30
C ASN A 444 -10.21 -8.02 10.82
N PRO A 445 -10.34 -6.88 11.57
CA PRO A 445 -9.77 -5.59 11.16
C PRO A 445 -8.26 -5.60 10.93
N ASP A 446 -7.47 -6.38 11.66
CA ASP A 446 -6.02 -6.46 11.48
C ASP A 446 -5.68 -7.08 10.12
N GLN A 447 -6.30 -8.22 9.78
CA GLN A 447 -6.14 -8.87 8.49
C GLN A 447 -6.65 -8.01 7.33
N ILE A 448 -7.75 -7.27 7.52
CA ILE A 448 -8.24 -6.31 6.52
C ILE A 448 -7.20 -5.22 6.29
N THR A 449 -6.58 -4.68 7.35
CA THR A 449 -5.55 -3.65 7.22
C THR A 449 -4.28 -4.18 6.54
N GLU A 450 -3.90 -5.44 6.78
CA GLU A 450 -2.70 -6.07 6.19
C GLU A 450 -2.75 -6.17 4.67
N ILE A 451 -3.93 -6.43 4.08
CA ILE A 451 -4.05 -6.62 2.61
C ILE A 451 -4.01 -5.33 1.79
N PHE A 452 -3.91 -4.14 2.42
CA PHE A 452 -3.59 -2.88 1.73
C PHE A 452 -2.09 -2.81 1.41
N ASP A 453 -1.63 -3.74 0.60
CA ASP A 453 -0.23 -3.99 0.30
C ASP A 453 0.06 -4.07 -1.21
N VAL A 454 1.32 -4.36 -1.56
CA VAL A 454 1.76 -4.44 -2.97
C VAL A 454 1.08 -5.57 -3.76
N ILE A 455 0.51 -6.58 -3.09
CA ILE A 455 -0.20 -7.67 -3.78
C ILE A 455 -1.56 -7.18 -4.27
N SER A 456 -2.35 -6.53 -3.41
CA SER A 456 -3.66 -6.00 -3.81
C SER A 456 -3.54 -4.91 -4.88
N TYR A 457 -2.57 -3.99 -4.75
CA TYR A 457 -2.37 -2.85 -5.65
C TYR A 457 -1.55 -3.23 -6.89
N GLN A 458 -0.27 -3.58 -6.72
CA GLN A 458 0.67 -3.72 -7.82
C GLN A 458 0.53 -5.07 -8.55
N LYS A 459 0.38 -6.20 -7.83
CA LYS A 459 0.08 -7.49 -8.50
C LYS A 459 -1.30 -7.42 -9.14
N GLY A 460 -2.31 -6.87 -8.44
CA GLY A 460 -3.65 -6.66 -8.97
C GLY A 460 -3.62 -5.92 -10.31
N SER A 461 -2.96 -4.75 -10.37
CA SER A 461 -2.83 -3.97 -11.60
C SER A 461 -2.02 -4.67 -12.69
N SER A 462 -0.97 -5.42 -12.31
CA SER A 462 -0.11 -6.14 -13.27
C SER A 462 -0.85 -7.29 -13.95
N VAL A 463 -1.68 -8.03 -13.23
CA VAL A 463 -2.48 -9.12 -13.83
C VAL A 463 -3.64 -8.58 -14.67
N ILE A 464 -4.19 -7.40 -14.35
CA ILE A 464 -5.17 -6.70 -15.20
C ILE A 464 -4.50 -6.27 -16.51
N ARG A 465 -3.31 -5.67 -16.47
CA ARG A 465 -2.51 -5.30 -17.66
C ARG A 465 -2.24 -6.52 -18.54
N MET A 466 -1.85 -7.64 -17.92
CA MET A 466 -1.64 -8.90 -18.61
C MET A 466 -2.93 -9.39 -19.30
N LEU A 467 -4.06 -9.36 -18.62
CA LEU A 467 -5.36 -9.79 -19.14
C LEU A 467 -5.83 -8.92 -20.32
N GLU A 468 -5.69 -7.60 -20.23
CA GLU A 468 -5.99 -6.71 -21.35
C GLU A 468 -5.15 -7.04 -22.58
N ASN A 469 -3.86 -7.35 -22.41
CA ASN A 469 -2.99 -7.76 -23.52
C ASN A 469 -3.45 -9.09 -24.16
N MET A 470 -3.90 -10.06 -23.37
CA MET A 470 -4.41 -11.34 -23.87
C MET A 470 -5.71 -11.19 -24.66
N MET A 471 -6.60 -10.31 -24.21
CA MET A 471 -7.93 -10.09 -24.81
C MET A 471 -7.92 -9.10 -25.97
N GLY A 472 -6.93 -8.19 -25.98
CA GLY A 472 -6.94 -6.97 -26.77
C GLY A 472 -7.76 -5.86 -26.11
N ALA A 473 -7.33 -4.61 -26.27
CA ALA A 473 -7.85 -3.43 -25.55
C ALA A 473 -9.37 -3.24 -25.76
N ASP A 474 -9.87 -3.38 -26.98
CA ASP A 474 -11.29 -3.20 -27.30
C ASP A 474 -12.20 -4.25 -26.63
N ASN A 475 -11.77 -5.51 -26.63
CA ASN A 475 -12.52 -6.60 -26.00
C ASN A 475 -12.52 -6.47 -24.49
N PHE A 476 -11.37 -6.11 -23.91
CA PHE A 476 -11.23 -5.84 -22.48
C PHE A 476 -12.16 -4.68 -22.06
N SER A 477 -12.12 -3.55 -22.77
CA SER A 477 -12.98 -2.39 -22.48
C SER A 477 -14.48 -2.73 -22.55
N LYS A 478 -14.91 -3.51 -23.55
CA LYS A 478 -16.31 -3.99 -23.64
C LYS A 478 -16.70 -4.88 -22.47
N GLY A 479 -15.81 -5.79 -22.03
CA GLY A 479 -16.05 -6.65 -20.88
C GLY A 479 -16.16 -5.86 -19.58
N VAL A 480 -15.27 -4.90 -19.37
CA VAL A 480 -15.28 -3.97 -18.23
C VAL A 480 -16.56 -3.13 -18.21
N ASN A 481 -16.94 -2.54 -19.35
CA ASN A 481 -18.20 -1.80 -19.46
C ASN A 481 -19.41 -2.67 -19.08
N SER A 482 -19.49 -3.89 -19.63
CA SER A 482 -20.55 -4.84 -19.30
C SER A 482 -20.64 -5.17 -17.81
N TYR A 483 -19.49 -5.33 -17.14
CA TYR A 483 -19.40 -5.58 -15.70
C TYR A 483 -19.88 -4.36 -14.90
N LEU A 484 -19.39 -3.17 -15.21
CA LEU A 484 -19.77 -1.95 -14.52
C LEU A 484 -21.27 -1.64 -14.68
N GLN A 485 -21.86 -1.85 -15.87
CA GLN A 485 -23.29 -1.65 -16.10
C GLN A 485 -24.17 -2.58 -15.27
N GLU A 486 -23.83 -3.87 -15.16
CA GLU A 486 -24.62 -4.84 -14.40
C GLU A 486 -24.58 -4.57 -12.89
N PHE A 487 -23.41 -4.15 -12.39
CA PHE A 487 -23.16 -4.01 -10.95
C PHE A 487 -23.21 -2.56 -10.44
N GLN A 488 -23.62 -1.56 -11.24
CA GLN A 488 -23.76 -0.17 -10.75
C GLN A 488 -24.60 -0.11 -9.48
N PHE A 489 -24.08 0.61 -8.49
CA PHE A 489 -24.64 0.78 -7.15
C PHE A 489 -24.77 -0.52 -6.33
N LYS A 490 -24.15 -1.61 -6.78
CA LYS A 490 -24.15 -2.92 -6.13
C LYS A 490 -22.71 -3.31 -5.73
N ASN A 491 -22.58 -4.53 -5.20
CA ASN A 491 -21.33 -5.13 -4.85
C ASN A 491 -21.01 -6.31 -5.79
N ALA A 492 -19.74 -6.58 -6.02
CA ALA A 492 -19.28 -7.62 -6.90
C ALA A 492 -18.13 -8.43 -6.27
N GLU A 493 -17.89 -9.61 -6.84
CA GLU A 493 -16.80 -10.51 -6.52
C GLU A 493 -15.95 -10.78 -7.76
N THR A 494 -14.75 -11.28 -7.57
CA THR A 494 -13.81 -11.63 -8.67
C THR A 494 -14.49 -12.46 -9.78
N ASN A 495 -15.32 -13.44 -9.43
CA ASN A 495 -15.98 -14.31 -10.42
C ASN A 495 -16.98 -13.55 -11.29
N HIS A 496 -17.62 -12.50 -10.77
CA HIS A 496 -18.52 -11.64 -11.55
C HIS A 496 -17.77 -10.92 -12.67
N LEU A 497 -16.58 -10.38 -12.34
CA LEU A 497 -15.71 -9.75 -13.33
C LEU A 497 -15.31 -10.75 -14.44
N TRP A 498 -14.87 -11.97 -14.06
CA TRP A 498 -14.49 -13.00 -15.03
C TRP A 498 -15.65 -13.37 -15.97
N ALA A 499 -16.87 -13.50 -15.45
CA ALA A 499 -18.05 -13.82 -16.23
C ALA A 499 -18.37 -12.77 -17.31
N HIS A 500 -18.13 -11.49 -17.02
CA HIS A 500 -18.36 -10.40 -17.98
C HIS A 500 -17.24 -10.33 -19.02
N LEU A 501 -15.99 -10.46 -18.63
CA LEU A 501 -14.85 -10.48 -19.55
C LEU A 501 -14.89 -11.71 -20.47
N GLN A 502 -15.34 -12.86 -19.97
CA GLN A 502 -15.50 -14.09 -20.77
C GLN A 502 -16.36 -13.89 -22.03
N ARG A 503 -17.35 -12.99 -21.99
CA ARG A 503 -18.23 -12.73 -23.16
C ARG A 503 -17.46 -12.18 -24.37
N PHE A 504 -16.26 -11.63 -24.15
CA PHE A 504 -15.44 -10.96 -25.16
C PHE A 504 -14.05 -11.62 -25.33
N ALA A 505 -13.76 -12.71 -24.64
CA ALA A 505 -12.44 -13.33 -24.62
C ALA A 505 -12.23 -14.40 -25.72
N GLY A 506 -13.20 -14.57 -26.62
CA GLY A 506 -13.13 -15.60 -27.66
C GLY A 506 -13.04 -17.03 -27.08
N ASN A 507 -12.04 -17.78 -27.51
CA ASN A 507 -11.82 -19.15 -27.04
C ASN A 507 -11.02 -19.26 -25.74
N MET A 508 -10.50 -18.15 -25.20
CA MET A 508 -9.76 -18.15 -23.93
C MET A 508 -10.74 -18.29 -22.76
N SER A 509 -10.49 -19.23 -21.86
CA SER A 509 -11.22 -19.29 -20.57
C SER A 509 -10.61 -18.32 -19.57
N VAL A 510 -11.26 -17.17 -19.38
CA VAL A 510 -10.78 -16.12 -18.47
C VAL A 510 -10.64 -16.64 -17.05
N THR A 511 -11.63 -17.34 -16.52
CA THR A 511 -11.60 -17.91 -15.17
C THR A 511 -10.43 -18.89 -15.00
N GLN A 512 -10.27 -19.87 -15.93
CA GLN A 512 -9.19 -20.85 -15.80
C GLN A 512 -7.81 -20.21 -15.82
N VAL A 513 -7.61 -19.19 -16.66
CA VAL A 513 -6.33 -18.47 -16.73
C VAL A 513 -6.12 -17.62 -15.47
N MET A 514 -7.07 -16.75 -15.16
CA MET A 514 -6.87 -15.72 -14.14
C MET A 514 -6.90 -16.24 -12.70
N ASP A 515 -7.64 -17.33 -12.44
CA ASP A 515 -7.62 -17.95 -11.11
C ASP A 515 -6.23 -18.49 -10.75
N THR A 516 -5.41 -18.89 -11.75
CA THR A 516 -4.03 -19.31 -11.49
C THR A 516 -3.13 -18.15 -11.00
N TYR A 517 -3.49 -16.90 -11.26
CA TYR A 517 -2.76 -15.70 -10.79
C TYR A 517 -3.39 -15.05 -9.56
N THR A 518 -4.70 -15.19 -9.37
CA THR A 518 -5.41 -14.48 -8.29
C THR A 518 -5.63 -15.32 -7.04
N ARG A 519 -5.69 -16.66 -7.16
CA ARG A 519 -6.00 -17.59 -6.05
C ARG A 519 -4.81 -18.42 -5.58
N GLN A 520 -3.61 -18.11 -6.05
CA GLN A 520 -2.34 -18.61 -5.50
C GLN A 520 -1.31 -17.49 -5.48
N MET A 521 -0.38 -17.54 -4.54
CA MET A 521 0.78 -16.64 -4.48
C MET A 521 1.84 -17.05 -5.49
N GLY A 522 2.80 -16.15 -5.76
CA GLY A 522 3.94 -16.41 -6.63
C GLY A 522 3.61 -16.28 -8.12
N PHE A 523 4.58 -16.66 -8.92
CA PHE A 523 4.55 -16.58 -10.38
C PHE A 523 5.54 -17.57 -11.01
N PRO A 524 5.41 -17.88 -12.33
CA PRO A 524 6.30 -18.83 -12.97
C PRO A 524 7.62 -18.21 -13.42
N LEU A 525 8.67 -19.02 -13.41
CA LEU A 525 9.87 -18.89 -14.21
C LEU A 525 9.69 -19.70 -15.50
N ILE A 526 9.81 -19.03 -16.63
CA ILE A 526 9.79 -19.65 -17.96
C ILE A 526 11.23 -19.89 -18.40
N THR A 527 11.59 -21.15 -18.60
CA THR A 527 12.87 -21.55 -19.18
C THR A 527 12.73 -21.72 -20.69
N VAL A 528 13.58 -21.04 -21.44
CA VAL A 528 13.57 -20.98 -22.91
C VAL A 528 14.75 -21.77 -23.45
N LYS A 529 14.49 -22.69 -24.36
CA LYS A 529 15.51 -23.46 -25.08
C LYS A 529 15.35 -23.31 -26.57
N LYS A 530 16.47 -23.36 -27.30
CA LYS A 530 16.48 -23.30 -28.77
C LYS A 530 17.09 -24.57 -29.35
N ASN A 531 16.32 -25.32 -30.15
CA ASN A 531 16.77 -26.50 -30.87
C ASN A 531 16.49 -26.27 -32.36
N GLY A 532 17.52 -25.83 -33.10
CA GLY A 532 17.36 -25.51 -34.53
C GLY A 532 16.39 -24.33 -34.72
N ASP A 533 15.28 -24.58 -35.39
CA ASP A 533 14.20 -23.63 -35.63
C ASP A 533 13.06 -23.69 -34.60
N GLN A 534 13.17 -24.53 -33.58
CA GLN A 534 12.18 -24.67 -32.51
C GLN A 534 12.64 -23.94 -31.25
N ILE A 535 11.74 -23.10 -30.70
CA ILE A 535 11.87 -22.51 -29.38
C ILE A 535 10.91 -23.22 -28.44
N THR A 536 11.43 -23.79 -27.35
CA THR A 536 10.66 -24.59 -26.39
C THR A 536 10.61 -23.84 -25.04
N PHE A 537 9.45 -23.93 -24.38
CA PHE A 537 9.16 -23.24 -23.10
C PHE A 537 8.71 -24.26 -22.07
N THR A 538 9.30 -24.19 -20.87
CA THR A 538 8.87 -24.94 -19.68
C THR A 538 8.64 -23.97 -18.52
N GLN A 539 7.82 -24.34 -17.53
CA GLN A 539 7.56 -23.53 -16.35
C GLN A 539 7.91 -24.25 -15.06
N GLN A 540 8.31 -23.45 -14.07
CA GLN A 540 8.38 -23.82 -12.65
C GLN A 540 8.05 -22.62 -11.79
N ARG A 541 7.65 -22.81 -10.51
CA ARG A 541 7.50 -21.68 -9.58
C ARG A 541 8.84 -20.98 -9.41
N TYR A 542 8.85 -19.65 -9.52
CA TYR A 542 10.03 -18.84 -9.19
C TYR A 542 10.04 -18.50 -7.70
N LEU A 543 11.19 -18.66 -7.04
CA LEU A 543 11.46 -18.25 -5.66
C LEU A 543 12.82 -17.56 -5.57
N ALA A 544 12.92 -16.50 -4.75
CA ALA A 544 14.18 -15.80 -4.47
C ALA A 544 15.25 -16.74 -3.91
N ASN A 545 14.85 -17.72 -3.11
CA ASN A 545 15.68 -18.87 -2.71
C ASN A 545 15.19 -20.10 -3.49
N SER A 546 15.87 -20.44 -4.59
CA SER A 546 15.49 -21.56 -5.47
C SER A 546 15.49 -22.92 -4.76
N LYS A 547 16.09 -23.01 -3.56
CA LYS A 547 16.18 -24.23 -2.73
C LYS A 547 15.19 -24.21 -1.55
N ALA A 548 14.30 -23.24 -1.48
CA ALA A 548 13.27 -23.19 -0.45
C ALA A 548 12.27 -24.34 -0.65
N ASN A 549 11.96 -25.03 0.45
CA ASN A 549 10.95 -26.09 0.44
C ASN A 549 9.56 -25.48 0.56
N TYR A 550 8.63 -25.99 -0.27
CA TYR A 550 7.21 -25.71 -0.16
C TYR A 550 6.43 -26.95 -0.59
N ASP A 551 5.19 -27.11 -0.10
CA ASP A 551 4.31 -28.18 -0.56
C ASP A 551 3.49 -27.67 -1.78
N PRO A 552 3.58 -28.29 -2.95
CA PRO A 552 2.72 -27.94 -4.08
C PRO A 552 1.21 -28.03 -3.75
N ASN A 553 0.81 -28.87 -2.79
CA ASN A 553 -0.59 -29.02 -2.40
C ASN A 553 -1.14 -27.84 -1.55
N ASP A 554 -0.29 -26.94 -1.08
CA ASP A 554 -0.73 -25.68 -0.43
C ASP A 554 -1.44 -24.74 -1.44
N SER A 555 -1.33 -25.04 -2.74
CA SER A 555 -2.02 -24.33 -3.80
C SER A 555 -3.04 -25.21 -4.54
N PRO A 556 -4.26 -24.70 -4.81
CA PRO A 556 -5.26 -25.41 -5.62
C PRO A 556 -4.77 -25.65 -7.05
N PHE A 557 -3.75 -24.94 -7.50
CA PHE A 557 -3.15 -25.06 -8.82
C PHE A 557 -1.74 -25.67 -8.78
N LYS A 558 -1.26 -26.11 -7.62
CA LYS A 558 0.07 -26.72 -7.40
C LYS A 558 1.23 -25.83 -7.89
N TYR A 559 1.04 -24.52 -7.80
CA TYR A 559 2.00 -23.51 -8.27
C TYR A 559 2.39 -23.70 -9.74
N THR A 560 1.39 -24.00 -10.60
CA THR A 560 1.49 -23.98 -12.06
C THR A 560 0.47 -22.99 -12.64
N TRP A 561 0.79 -22.39 -13.79
CA TRP A 561 0.01 -21.30 -14.39
C TRP A 561 -0.36 -21.60 -15.84
N HIS A 562 -1.42 -20.99 -16.32
CA HIS A 562 -1.67 -20.82 -17.75
C HIS A 562 -0.91 -19.58 -18.22
N VAL A 563 0.15 -19.76 -19.00
CA VAL A 563 1.04 -18.66 -19.40
C VAL A 563 0.85 -18.34 -20.88
N TYR A 564 0.44 -17.10 -21.17
CA TYR A 564 0.45 -16.56 -22.53
C TYR A 564 1.83 -15.99 -22.82
N ILE A 565 2.60 -16.71 -23.63
CA ILE A 565 3.98 -16.35 -23.97
C ILE A 565 3.97 -15.48 -25.20
N THR A 566 4.51 -14.29 -25.10
CA THR A 566 4.78 -13.40 -26.21
C THR A 566 6.29 -13.29 -26.44
N MET A 567 6.72 -13.14 -27.68
CA MET A 567 8.13 -12.95 -28.00
C MET A 567 8.35 -12.15 -29.29
N THR A 568 9.55 -11.65 -29.44
CA THR A 568 10.06 -11.07 -30.70
C THR A 568 11.39 -11.70 -31.05
N THR A 569 11.81 -11.57 -32.32
CA THR A 569 12.98 -12.26 -32.87
C THR A 569 13.88 -11.29 -33.65
N SER A 570 15.14 -11.67 -33.85
CA SER A 570 16.12 -10.86 -34.59
C SER A 570 15.73 -10.53 -36.03
N ASP A 571 14.97 -11.41 -36.67
CA ASP A 571 14.54 -11.23 -38.06
C ASP A 571 13.22 -10.47 -38.20
N ALA A 572 12.49 -10.28 -37.08
CA ALA A 572 11.24 -9.51 -37.02
C ALA A 572 11.06 -8.79 -35.67
N PRO A 573 11.93 -7.84 -35.30
CA PRO A 573 11.95 -7.24 -33.95
C PRO A 573 10.67 -6.47 -33.60
N ASN A 574 9.94 -5.99 -34.60
CA ASN A 574 8.69 -5.26 -34.40
C ASN A 574 7.43 -6.13 -34.42
N GLN A 575 7.57 -7.44 -34.69
CA GLN A 575 6.44 -8.38 -34.71
C GLN A 575 6.38 -9.15 -33.38
N THR A 576 5.16 -9.48 -32.98
CA THR A 576 4.91 -10.33 -31.82
C THR A 576 4.49 -11.72 -32.28
N LEU A 577 5.25 -12.72 -31.90
CA LEU A 577 4.85 -14.11 -31.93
C LEU A 577 4.29 -14.50 -30.57
N SER A 578 3.33 -15.43 -30.53
CA SER A 578 2.74 -15.87 -29.26
C SER A 578 2.31 -17.33 -29.28
N THR A 579 2.32 -17.94 -28.09
CA THR A 579 1.84 -19.31 -27.86
C THR A 579 1.34 -19.44 -26.42
N TRP A 580 0.61 -20.51 -26.12
CA TRP A 580 0.17 -20.85 -24.78
C TRP A 580 0.99 -21.98 -24.17
N LEU A 581 1.50 -21.81 -22.97
CA LEU A 581 1.96 -22.88 -22.11
C LEU A 581 0.88 -23.14 -21.06
N TYR A 582 0.10 -24.17 -21.28
CA TYR A 582 -0.97 -24.57 -20.35
C TYR A 582 -0.39 -25.23 -19.10
N ARG A 583 -1.01 -24.98 -17.94
CA ARG A 583 -0.53 -25.46 -16.63
C ARG A 583 -0.31 -26.98 -16.55
N ASN A 584 -1.04 -27.74 -17.32
CA ASN A 584 -0.95 -29.22 -17.35
C ASN A 584 -0.02 -29.73 -18.43
N ALA A 585 0.54 -28.88 -19.28
CA ALA A 585 1.50 -29.25 -20.30
C ALA A 585 2.92 -29.27 -19.72
N SER A 586 3.72 -30.26 -20.15
CA SER A 586 5.14 -30.32 -19.79
C SER A 586 5.93 -29.20 -20.46
N GLU A 587 5.54 -28.83 -21.67
CA GLU A 587 6.20 -27.82 -22.49
C GLU A 587 5.24 -27.22 -23.53
N ALA A 588 5.65 -26.09 -24.11
CA ALA A 588 5.08 -25.54 -25.34
C ALA A 588 6.21 -25.21 -26.31
N SER A 589 5.94 -25.14 -27.60
CA SER A 589 6.94 -24.77 -28.61
C SER A 589 6.37 -23.88 -29.70
N ILE A 590 7.25 -23.14 -30.36
CA ILE A 590 6.96 -22.30 -31.51
C ILE A 590 8.13 -22.35 -32.50
N SER A 591 7.83 -22.40 -33.80
CA SER A 591 8.85 -22.39 -34.85
C SER A 591 9.26 -20.95 -35.17
N VAL A 592 10.55 -20.73 -35.34
CA VAL A 592 11.15 -19.47 -35.82
C VAL A 592 12.03 -19.72 -37.03
N PRO A 593 12.30 -18.73 -37.90
CA PRO A 593 13.22 -18.91 -39.00
C PRO A 593 14.61 -19.40 -38.57
N ALA A 594 15.23 -20.30 -39.31
CA ALA A 594 16.55 -20.87 -38.98
C ALA A 594 17.65 -19.81 -38.84
N LYS A 595 17.50 -18.66 -39.49
CA LYS A 595 18.42 -17.50 -39.42
C LYS A 595 18.28 -16.65 -38.14
N THR A 596 17.29 -16.90 -37.29
CA THR A 596 17.05 -16.17 -36.06
C THR A 596 18.26 -16.28 -35.13
N THR A 597 18.92 -15.16 -34.84
CA THR A 597 20.12 -15.11 -33.99
C THR A 597 19.78 -14.93 -32.51
N TRP A 598 18.73 -14.17 -32.18
CA TRP A 598 18.23 -14.00 -30.81
C TRP A 598 16.68 -13.99 -30.76
N VAL A 599 16.16 -14.34 -29.60
CA VAL A 599 14.75 -14.31 -29.27
C VAL A 599 14.58 -13.59 -27.93
N LYS A 600 13.68 -12.60 -27.85
CA LYS A 600 13.29 -11.93 -26.61
C LYS A 600 11.87 -12.32 -26.23
N VAL A 601 11.74 -13.07 -25.15
CA VAL A 601 10.46 -13.58 -24.62
C VAL A 601 9.87 -12.61 -23.60
N ASN A 602 8.55 -12.61 -23.42
CA ASN A 602 7.79 -11.65 -22.62
C ASN A 602 7.95 -10.23 -23.16
N ARG A 603 7.51 -10.03 -24.41
CA ARG A 603 7.63 -8.72 -25.09
C ARG A 603 6.98 -7.62 -24.26
N HIS A 604 7.71 -6.51 -24.04
CA HIS A 604 7.33 -5.36 -23.20
C HIS A 604 7.02 -5.75 -21.75
N GLN A 605 7.46 -6.93 -21.31
CA GLN A 605 7.18 -7.51 -19.97
C GLN A 605 5.70 -7.38 -19.56
N VAL A 606 4.80 -7.77 -20.46
CA VAL A 606 3.36 -7.69 -20.18
C VAL A 606 2.90 -8.85 -19.30
N GLY A 607 3.52 -10.04 -19.47
CA GLY A 607 3.22 -11.23 -18.68
C GLY A 607 3.80 -11.13 -17.26
N TYR A 608 3.05 -11.61 -16.28
CA TYR A 608 3.45 -11.67 -14.87
C TYR A 608 4.31 -12.91 -14.60
N PHE A 609 5.55 -12.93 -15.14
CA PHE A 609 6.52 -14.03 -15.03
C PHE A 609 7.93 -13.57 -15.34
N ARG A 610 8.95 -14.37 -14.91
CA ARG A 610 10.36 -14.22 -15.27
C ARG A 610 10.74 -15.15 -16.39
N VAL A 611 11.82 -14.80 -17.10
CA VAL A 611 12.34 -15.59 -18.23
C VAL A 611 13.81 -15.92 -18.01
N ASN A 612 14.16 -17.20 -18.12
CA ASN A 612 15.55 -17.65 -18.17
C ASN A 612 15.85 -18.26 -19.55
N TYR A 613 16.99 -17.93 -20.09
CA TYR A 613 17.48 -18.43 -21.38
C TYR A 613 18.69 -19.34 -21.17
N GLU A 614 18.96 -20.23 -22.15
CA GLU A 614 20.22 -20.95 -22.21
C GLU A 614 21.42 -19.99 -22.36
N PRO A 615 22.64 -20.36 -21.93
CA PRO A 615 23.79 -19.45 -21.95
C PRO A 615 24.08 -18.79 -23.30
N ASP A 616 23.97 -19.53 -24.40
CA ASP A 616 24.19 -19.03 -25.74
C ASP A 616 23.11 -18.04 -26.17
N MET A 617 21.87 -18.22 -25.72
CA MET A 617 20.78 -17.28 -25.96
C MET A 617 20.95 -15.98 -25.15
N TRP A 618 21.38 -16.08 -23.88
CA TRP A 618 21.78 -14.89 -23.09
C TRP A 618 22.90 -14.13 -23.80
N LYS A 619 23.94 -14.85 -24.26
CA LYS A 619 25.03 -14.21 -24.99
C LYS A 619 24.56 -13.49 -26.23
N ALA A 620 23.70 -14.07 -27.04
CA ALA A 620 23.16 -13.46 -28.26
C ALA A 620 22.36 -12.17 -27.97
N LEU A 621 21.56 -12.13 -26.89
CA LEU A 621 20.84 -10.94 -26.45
C LEU A 621 21.80 -9.85 -25.95
N ILE A 622 22.84 -10.22 -25.17
CA ILE A 622 23.86 -9.32 -24.68
C ILE A 622 24.66 -8.71 -25.84
N ASP A 623 25.11 -9.53 -26.80
CA ASP A 623 25.83 -9.07 -27.98
C ASP A 623 25.00 -8.09 -28.82
N GLN A 624 23.68 -8.34 -28.96
CA GLN A 624 22.75 -7.42 -29.63
C GLN A 624 22.68 -6.07 -28.91
N LEU A 625 22.51 -6.07 -27.58
CA LEU A 625 22.41 -4.82 -26.81
C LEU A 625 23.72 -4.02 -26.84
N ILE A 626 24.88 -4.69 -26.81
CA ILE A 626 26.19 -4.03 -26.95
C ILE A 626 26.36 -3.47 -28.35
N THR A 627 25.88 -4.15 -29.39
CA THR A 627 25.95 -3.70 -30.76
C THR A 627 25.00 -2.54 -31.02
N ASP A 628 23.71 -2.78 -30.77
CA ASP A 628 22.63 -1.79 -30.92
C ASP A 628 21.49 -2.15 -29.95
N HIS A 629 21.39 -1.38 -28.86
CA HIS A 629 20.37 -1.56 -27.84
C HIS A 629 18.98 -1.05 -28.26
N THR A 630 18.93 -0.15 -29.28
CA THR A 630 17.68 0.48 -29.73
C THR A 630 16.74 -0.47 -30.46
N VAL A 631 17.25 -1.64 -30.90
CA VAL A 631 16.45 -2.70 -31.50
C VAL A 631 15.40 -3.28 -30.51
N LEU A 632 15.69 -3.22 -29.22
CA LEU A 632 14.77 -3.61 -28.15
C LEU A 632 14.16 -2.39 -27.47
N ASP A 633 12.84 -2.43 -27.28
CA ASP A 633 12.10 -1.42 -26.53
C ASP A 633 12.69 -1.21 -25.12
N PRO A 634 12.65 0.00 -24.54
CA PRO A 634 13.13 0.26 -23.17
C PRO A 634 12.57 -0.70 -22.11
N ARG A 635 11.31 -1.13 -22.27
CA ARG A 635 10.67 -2.12 -21.41
C ARG A 635 11.33 -3.50 -21.50
N ASP A 636 11.73 -3.92 -22.71
CA ASP A 636 12.42 -5.19 -22.94
C ASP A 636 13.85 -5.16 -22.40
N ARG A 637 14.55 -4.03 -22.50
CA ARG A 637 15.88 -3.82 -21.91
C ARG A 637 15.82 -3.87 -20.38
N SER A 638 14.85 -3.17 -19.76
CA SER A 638 14.61 -3.20 -18.31
C SER A 638 14.24 -4.61 -17.84
N ASN A 639 13.39 -5.33 -18.59
CA ASN A 639 13.04 -6.72 -18.27
C ASN A 639 14.25 -7.66 -18.26
N LEU A 640 15.16 -7.54 -19.24
CA LEU A 640 16.37 -8.37 -19.27
C LEU A 640 17.27 -8.09 -18.07
N LEU A 641 17.39 -6.82 -17.66
CA LEU A 641 18.13 -6.43 -16.45
C LEU A 641 17.48 -6.98 -15.18
N ASP A 642 16.16 -6.77 -15.02
CA ASP A 642 15.41 -7.27 -13.86
C ASP A 642 15.51 -8.81 -13.75
N ASP A 643 15.32 -9.54 -14.85
CA ASP A 643 15.43 -10.99 -14.85
C ASP A 643 16.87 -11.43 -14.55
N ALA A 644 17.90 -10.86 -15.19
CA ALA A 644 19.29 -11.25 -14.99
C ALA A 644 19.75 -11.07 -13.52
N PHE A 645 19.43 -9.94 -12.88
CA PHE A 645 19.77 -9.72 -11.47
C PHE A 645 19.09 -10.71 -10.53
N ASN A 646 17.78 -10.93 -10.72
CA ASN A 646 17.02 -11.83 -9.84
C ASN A 646 17.38 -13.32 -10.08
N LEU A 647 17.66 -13.72 -11.32
CA LEU A 647 18.12 -15.07 -11.66
C LEU A 647 19.52 -15.34 -11.11
N ALA A 648 20.41 -14.36 -11.08
CA ALA A 648 21.72 -14.49 -10.44
C ALA A 648 21.57 -14.61 -8.92
N GLU A 649 20.72 -13.81 -8.29
CA GLU A 649 20.42 -13.88 -6.86
C GLU A 649 19.85 -15.24 -6.46
N SER A 650 18.97 -15.83 -7.28
CA SER A 650 18.35 -17.14 -7.06
C SER A 650 19.15 -18.34 -7.62
N GLU A 651 20.36 -18.12 -8.09
CA GLU A 651 21.30 -19.15 -8.58
C GLU A 651 20.88 -19.87 -9.88
N HIS A 652 20.01 -19.29 -10.68
CA HIS A 652 19.68 -19.83 -12.00
C HIS A 652 20.71 -19.46 -13.06
N ILE A 653 21.42 -18.34 -12.90
CA ILE A 653 22.55 -17.91 -13.73
C ILE A 653 23.66 -17.36 -12.82
N GLY A 654 24.86 -17.17 -13.36
CA GLY A 654 25.96 -16.51 -12.64
C GLY A 654 25.95 -14.99 -12.78
N TYR A 655 26.48 -14.27 -11.79
CA TYR A 655 26.62 -12.80 -11.84
C TYR A 655 27.47 -12.31 -13.02
N ASN A 656 28.37 -13.13 -13.56
CA ASN A 656 29.12 -12.83 -14.77
C ASN A 656 28.19 -12.52 -15.99
N THR A 657 27.09 -13.23 -16.12
CA THR A 657 26.08 -12.95 -17.15
C THR A 657 25.43 -11.58 -16.92
N THR A 658 25.03 -11.29 -15.68
CA THR A 658 24.43 -10.00 -15.29
C THR A 658 25.39 -8.84 -15.56
N PHE A 659 26.67 -8.95 -15.13
CA PHE A 659 27.65 -7.91 -15.35
C PHE A 659 28.04 -7.76 -16.83
N SER A 660 28.02 -8.85 -17.61
CA SER A 660 28.21 -8.78 -19.07
C SER A 660 27.05 -8.02 -19.73
N LEU A 661 25.80 -8.25 -19.28
CA LEU A 661 24.63 -7.51 -19.75
C LEU A 661 24.77 -6.01 -19.45
N MET A 662 25.21 -5.64 -18.25
CA MET A 662 25.34 -4.23 -17.84
C MET A 662 26.31 -3.41 -18.72
N LYS A 663 27.21 -4.03 -19.49
CA LYS A 663 28.17 -3.31 -20.35
C LYS A 663 27.49 -2.42 -21.40
N TYR A 664 26.27 -2.74 -21.86
CA TYR A 664 25.53 -1.91 -22.80
C TYR A 664 25.06 -0.57 -22.21
N LEU A 665 25.00 -0.45 -20.86
CA LEU A 665 24.53 0.75 -20.17
C LEU A 665 25.34 2.01 -20.51
N SER A 666 26.58 1.85 -21.00
CA SER A 666 27.34 2.97 -21.56
C SER A 666 26.60 3.67 -22.71
N LYS A 667 25.69 2.98 -23.38
CA LYS A 667 24.86 3.50 -24.50
C LYS A 667 23.43 3.84 -24.08
N GLU A 668 22.97 3.38 -22.89
CA GLU A 668 21.58 3.56 -22.44
C GLU A 668 21.29 5.05 -22.15
N ASP A 669 20.16 5.52 -22.62
CA ASP A 669 19.70 6.90 -22.49
C ASP A 669 18.27 7.03 -21.96
N HIS A 670 17.57 5.89 -21.72
CA HIS A 670 16.19 5.90 -21.28
C HIS A 670 16.05 5.75 -19.76
N PHE A 671 15.09 6.48 -19.18
CA PHE A 671 14.83 6.54 -17.74
C PHE A 671 14.54 5.18 -17.10
N VAL A 672 13.72 4.31 -17.75
CA VAL A 672 13.23 3.07 -17.13
C VAL A 672 14.35 2.03 -16.89
N PRO A 673 15.21 1.68 -17.85
CA PRO A 673 16.36 0.80 -17.58
C PRO A 673 17.30 1.35 -16.49
N TRP A 674 17.55 2.67 -16.46
CA TRP A 674 18.39 3.28 -15.42
C TRP A 674 17.75 3.20 -14.03
N THR A 675 16.44 3.41 -13.92
CA THR A 675 15.71 3.26 -12.66
C THR A 675 15.76 1.82 -12.14
N ASP A 676 15.61 0.83 -13.04
CA ASP A 676 15.72 -0.57 -12.66
C ASP A 676 17.12 -0.94 -12.16
N VAL A 677 18.15 -0.55 -12.93
CA VAL A 677 19.56 -0.76 -12.56
C VAL A 677 19.87 -0.12 -11.20
N TYR A 678 19.44 1.13 -10.97
CA TYR A 678 19.63 1.79 -9.68
C TYR A 678 19.07 0.96 -8.52
N ASN A 679 17.85 0.50 -8.65
CA ASN A 679 17.19 -0.32 -7.61
C ASN A 679 17.94 -1.65 -7.35
N LYS A 680 18.45 -2.29 -8.41
CA LYS A 680 19.21 -3.56 -8.29
C LYS A 680 20.59 -3.35 -7.66
N LEU A 681 21.31 -2.33 -8.11
CA LEU A 681 22.64 -2.01 -7.57
C LEU A 681 22.58 -1.58 -6.12
N ALA A 682 21.58 -0.77 -5.73
CA ALA A 682 21.37 -0.37 -4.33
C ALA A 682 21.08 -1.58 -3.42
N ARG A 683 20.30 -2.55 -3.90
CA ARG A 683 20.06 -3.80 -3.13
C ARG A 683 21.32 -4.66 -3.01
N LEU A 684 22.13 -4.74 -4.06
CA LEU A 684 23.40 -5.47 -4.02
C LEU A 684 24.41 -4.76 -3.10
N GLU A 685 24.43 -3.43 -3.10
CA GLU A 685 25.19 -2.59 -2.17
C GLU A 685 24.82 -2.89 -0.71
N ASP A 686 23.52 -2.92 -0.37
CA ASP A 686 23.06 -3.29 0.98
C ASP A 686 23.58 -4.69 1.42
N LYS A 687 23.64 -5.64 0.49
CA LYS A 687 24.14 -7.00 0.78
C LYS A 687 25.66 -7.05 0.93
N LEU A 688 26.39 -6.25 0.16
CA LEU A 688 27.86 -6.20 0.19
C LEU A 688 28.42 -5.26 1.27
N TYR A 689 27.61 -4.29 1.76
CA TYR A 689 28.06 -3.34 2.78
C TYR A 689 28.71 -4.06 3.99
N GLY A 690 29.97 -3.69 4.31
CA GLY A 690 30.72 -4.31 5.40
C GLY A 690 31.34 -5.67 5.06
N THR A 691 31.35 -6.11 3.78
CA THR A 691 32.12 -7.25 3.26
C THR A 691 33.36 -6.79 2.50
N ASP A 692 34.32 -7.71 2.27
CA ASP A 692 35.58 -7.42 1.56
C ASP A 692 35.34 -6.94 0.12
N GLY A 693 34.24 -7.35 -0.51
CA GLY A 693 33.89 -6.96 -1.89
C GLY A 693 33.28 -5.58 -2.04
N HIS A 694 32.85 -4.93 -0.93
CA HIS A 694 32.09 -3.69 -0.97
C HIS A 694 32.80 -2.54 -1.73
N ALA A 695 34.06 -2.26 -1.35
CA ALA A 695 34.82 -1.16 -1.97
C ALA A 695 35.03 -1.38 -3.49
N ASN A 696 35.34 -2.61 -3.90
CA ASN A 696 35.52 -2.95 -5.32
C ASN A 696 34.21 -2.92 -6.08
N PHE A 697 33.08 -3.26 -5.44
CA PHE A 697 31.77 -3.11 -6.05
C PHE A 697 31.43 -1.64 -6.32
N GLN A 698 31.70 -0.76 -5.37
CA GLN A 698 31.52 0.68 -5.57
C GLN A 698 32.43 1.20 -6.71
N LYS A 699 33.69 0.73 -6.80
CA LYS A 699 34.56 1.07 -7.93
C LYS A 699 33.97 0.59 -9.26
N TYR A 700 33.50 -0.65 -9.33
CA TYR A 700 32.85 -1.21 -10.52
C TYR A 700 31.68 -0.36 -11.00
N VAL A 701 30.78 0.01 -10.09
CA VAL A 701 29.63 0.86 -10.45
C VAL A 701 30.11 2.25 -10.94
N ARG A 702 31.14 2.85 -10.30
CA ARG A 702 31.70 4.13 -10.77
C ARG A 702 32.27 4.01 -12.18
N SER A 703 32.92 2.89 -12.52
CA SER A 703 33.43 2.67 -13.88
C SER A 703 32.33 2.65 -14.95
N LEU A 704 31.16 2.07 -14.61
CA LEU A 704 29.98 2.10 -15.50
C LEU A 704 29.42 3.51 -15.70
N LEU A 705 29.57 4.38 -14.71
CA LEU A 705 29.00 5.74 -14.70
C LEU A 705 29.97 6.82 -15.23
N ARG A 706 31.25 6.48 -15.51
CA ARG A 706 32.30 7.43 -15.85
C ARG A 706 31.87 8.45 -16.89
N ASP A 707 31.31 7.98 -18.01
CA ASP A 707 30.91 8.83 -19.14
C ASP A 707 29.46 9.33 -19.04
N LYS A 708 28.71 8.86 -18.04
CA LYS A 708 27.28 9.22 -17.81
C LYS A 708 27.11 10.37 -16.82
N ILE A 709 28.00 10.49 -15.83
CA ILE A 709 27.97 11.58 -14.84
C ILE A 709 28.88 12.71 -15.27
N THR A 710 28.29 13.74 -15.81
CA THR A 710 28.97 14.92 -16.33
C THR A 710 28.39 16.20 -15.70
N THR A 711 28.96 17.36 -16.04
CA THR A 711 28.38 18.66 -15.66
C THR A 711 26.98 18.85 -16.25
N ASP A 712 26.68 18.24 -17.41
CA ASP A 712 25.35 18.31 -18.04
C ASP A 712 24.24 17.60 -17.25
N THR A 713 24.57 16.57 -16.48
CA THR A 713 23.55 15.89 -15.64
C THR A 713 22.95 16.81 -14.56
N TRP A 714 23.64 17.91 -14.24
CA TRP A 714 23.20 18.95 -13.30
C TRP A 714 22.46 20.11 -13.97
N VAL A 715 22.21 20.05 -15.29
CA VAL A 715 21.47 21.06 -16.06
C VAL A 715 20.10 20.48 -16.43
N VAL A 716 19.06 20.87 -15.71
CA VAL A 716 17.67 20.38 -15.90
C VAL A 716 16.72 21.46 -16.45
N GLU A 717 17.18 22.72 -16.52
CA GLU A 717 16.36 23.83 -17.01
C GLU A 717 15.99 23.63 -18.49
N ASN A 718 14.72 23.84 -18.83
CA ASN A 718 14.16 23.71 -20.19
C ASN A 718 14.29 22.31 -20.82
N LYS A 719 14.44 21.27 -20.00
CA LYS A 719 14.44 19.87 -20.41
C LYS A 719 13.03 19.26 -20.32
N ASP A 720 12.81 18.23 -21.12
CA ASP A 720 11.55 17.49 -21.05
C ASP A 720 11.49 16.57 -19.82
N PHE A 721 10.31 16.01 -19.57
CA PHE A 721 10.05 15.19 -18.41
C PHE A 721 10.97 13.94 -18.32
N LEU A 722 11.18 13.24 -19.44
CA LEU A 722 12.00 12.02 -19.45
C LEU A 722 13.47 12.34 -19.25
N GLU A 723 14.00 13.36 -19.94
CA GLU A 723 15.38 13.79 -19.80
C GLU A 723 15.70 14.23 -18.36
N VAL A 724 14.80 14.99 -17.72
CA VAL A 724 14.98 15.40 -16.32
C VAL A 724 15.03 14.18 -15.39
N ASN A 725 14.15 13.19 -15.58
CA ASN A 725 14.15 11.98 -14.76
C ASN A 725 15.42 11.13 -14.95
N VAL A 726 15.95 11.01 -16.19
CA VAL A 726 17.25 10.37 -16.44
C VAL A 726 18.35 11.06 -15.64
N LYS A 727 18.42 12.40 -15.68
CA LYS A 727 19.45 13.19 -14.98
C LYS A 727 19.33 13.04 -13.46
N ILE A 728 18.11 13.02 -12.91
CA ILE A 728 17.88 12.78 -11.47
C ILE A 728 18.41 11.41 -11.06
N VAL A 729 18.04 10.35 -11.82
CA VAL A 729 18.44 8.97 -11.50
C VAL A 729 19.96 8.80 -11.63
N LEU A 730 20.59 9.35 -12.66
CA LEU A 730 22.04 9.27 -12.84
C LEU A 730 22.78 9.98 -11.71
N ASN A 731 22.38 11.19 -11.34
CA ASN A 731 23.00 11.92 -10.23
C ASN A 731 22.77 11.19 -8.88
N ASP A 732 21.56 10.65 -8.63
CA ASP A 732 21.29 9.88 -7.42
C ASP A 732 22.16 8.61 -7.36
N LEU A 733 22.26 7.87 -8.47
CA LEU A 733 23.11 6.69 -8.61
C LEU A 733 24.60 7.05 -8.43
N GLY A 734 25.07 8.09 -9.12
CA GLY A 734 26.47 8.53 -9.02
C GLY A 734 26.88 8.96 -7.62
N CYS A 735 26.06 9.77 -6.97
CA CYS A 735 26.34 10.21 -5.61
C CYS A 735 26.26 9.02 -4.61
N ASN A 736 25.27 8.11 -4.76
CA ASN A 736 25.11 6.93 -3.89
C ASN A 736 26.35 6.02 -3.92
N PHE A 737 26.97 5.86 -5.11
CA PHE A 737 28.17 5.04 -5.27
C PHE A 737 29.50 5.81 -5.16
N GLY A 738 29.46 7.05 -4.66
CA GLY A 738 30.63 7.80 -4.26
C GLY A 738 31.42 8.41 -5.44
N VAL A 739 30.75 8.76 -6.56
CA VAL A 739 31.36 9.56 -7.64
C VAL A 739 31.72 10.93 -7.07
N LYS A 740 33.02 11.23 -6.96
CA LYS A 740 33.57 12.43 -6.27
C LYS A 740 33.00 13.73 -6.83
N THR A 741 32.93 13.84 -8.17
CA THR A 741 32.40 15.04 -8.84
C THR A 741 30.92 15.25 -8.51
N CYS A 742 30.15 14.18 -8.37
CA CYS A 742 28.74 14.22 -7.98
C CYS A 742 28.56 14.71 -6.53
N LEU A 743 29.27 14.12 -5.59
CA LEU A 743 29.22 14.49 -4.17
C LEU A 743 29.69 15.95 -3.96
N SER A 744 30.80 16.35 -4.59
CA SER A 744 31.31 17.73 -4.50
C SER A 744 30.31 18.73 -5.06
N LYS A 745 29.60 18.38 -6.15
CA LYS A 745 28.60 19.29 -6.74
C LYS A 745 27.37 19.42 -5.86
N ALA A 746 26.90 18.30 -5.26
CA ALA A 746 25.79 18.33 -4.31
C ALA A 746 26.12 19.19 -3.08
N GLU A 747 27.33 19.05 -2.53
CA GLU A 747 27.80 19.86 -1.40
C GLU A 747 27.96 21.34 -1.77
N GLU A 748 28.54 21.65 -2.95
CA GLU A 748 28.65 23.03 -3.45
C GLU A 748 27.29 23.73 -3.52
N LEU A 749 26.29 23.05 -4.12
CA LEU A 749 24.95 23.62 -4.29
C LEU A 749 24.22 23.79 -2.94
N LEU A 750 24.41 22.85 -2.00
CA LEU A 750 23.85 22.96 -0.65
C LEU A 750 24.46 24.15 0.10
N ARG A 751 25.81 24.27 0.12
CA ARG A 751 26.52 25.38 0.79
C ARG A 751 26.20 26.73 0.15
N LYS A 752 26.05 26.80 -1.18
CA LYS A 752 25.58 27.98 -1.89
C LYS A 752 24.22 28.42 -1.35
N TRP A 753 23.26 27.48 -1.28
CA TRP A 753 21.94 27.79 -0.74
C TRP A 753 21.98 28.28 0.69
N PHE A 754 22.75 27.67 1.57
CA PHE A 754 22.87 28.10 2.97
C PHE A 754 23.46 29.50 3.08
N LYS A 755 24.43 29.84 2.24
CA LYS A 755 25.11 31.14 2.26
C LYS A 755 24.28 32.26 1.60
N THR A 756 23.61 31.99 0.50
CA THR A 756 22.97 33.04 -0.33
C THR A 756 21.45 33.07 -0.24
N GLY A 757 20.82 32.00 0.27
CA GLY A 757 19.37 31.80 0.23
C GLY A 757 18.83 31.28 -1.13
N GLU A 758 19.68 31.21 -2.19
CA GLU A 758 19.29 30.72 -3.51
C GLU A 758 19.18 29.19 -3.51
N LYS A 759 17.93 28.67 -3.57
CA LYS A 759 17.69 27.23 -3.59
C LYS A 759 18.21 26.60 -4.89
N PRO A 760 18.72 25.36 -4.85
CA PRO A 760 18.98 24.58 -6.06
C PRO A 760 17.72 24.41 -6.91
N ASP A 761 17.89 24.03 -8.19
CA ASP A 761 16.74 23.68 -9.02
C ASP A 761 15.82 22.67 -8.34
N ALA A 762 14.52 22.85 -8.50
CA ALA A 762 13.50 22.05 -7.80
C ALA A 762 13.65 20.54 -8.05
N ASP A 763 14.08 20.17 -9.26
CA ASP A 763 14.24 18.78 -9.67
C ASP A 763 15.46 18.11 -9.04
N LEU A 764 16.49 18.89 -8.72
CA LEU A 764 17.74 18.38 -8.13
C LEU A 764 17.78 18.44 -6.61
N ARG A 765 16.82 19.13 -5.94
CA ARG A 765 16.85 19.33 -4.48
C ARG A 765 16.90 18.02 -3.70
N GLY A 766 16.22 16.97 -4.16
CA GLY A 766 16.26 15.66 -3.49
C GLY A 766 17.70 15.13 -3.39
N VAL A 767 18.41 15.14 -4.51
CA VAL A 767 19.81 14.71 -4.60
C VAL A 767 20.73 15.65 -3.80
N VAL A 768 20.57 16.96 -3.98
CA VAL A 768 21.41 17.98 -3.30
C VAL A 768 21.25 17.91 -1.78
N TYR A 769 20.03 17.80 -1.26
CA TYR A 769 19.80 17.74 0.19
C TYR A 769 20.32 16.43 0.77
N ARG A 770 20.07 15.29 0.11
CA ARG A 770 20.52 13.98 0.58
C ARG A 770 22.03 13.89 0.63
N TYR A 771 22.73 14.11 -0.49
CA TYR A 771 24.16 13.87 -0.56
C TYR A 771 25.01 15.08 -0.15
N GLY A 772 24.49 16.30 -0.28
CA GLY A 772 25.14 17.48 0.25
C GLY A 772 25.21 17.50 1.78
N MET A 773 24.25 16.85 2.46
CA MET A 773 24.22 16.73 3.93
C MET A 773 25.07 15.58 4.48
N GLU A 774 25.61 14.68 3.66
CA GLU A 774 26.31 13.49 4.18
C GLU A 774 27.54 13.80 5.05
N ASN A 775 28.30 14.81 4.70
CA ASN A 775 29.58 15.16 5.32
C ASN A 775 29.58 16.55 5.98
N VAL A 776 28.38 17.08 6.26
CA VAL A 776 28.27 18.37 6.96
C VAL A 776 28.38 18.22 8.48
N GLY A 777 28.75 19.32 9.14
CA GLY A 777 28.81 19.37 10.58
C GLY A 777 27.46 19.74 11.25
N LYS A 778 27.50 19.86 12.56
CA LYS A 778 26.34 20.21 13.38
C LYS A 778 25.70 21.54 12.99
N GLU A 779 26.50 22.53 12.59
CA GLU A 779 26.01 23.87 12.25
C GLU A 779 25.12 23.84 11.00
N GLU A 780 25.53 23.13 9.95
CA GLU A 780 24.73 22.97 8.73
C GLU A 780 23.50 22.10 8.98
N TRP A 781 23.60 21.11 9.87
CA TRP A 781 22.44 20.32 10.28
C TRP A 781 21.38 21.19 10.98
N ASP A 782 21.80 22.03 11.93
CA ASP A 782 20.91 22.96 12.65
C ASP A 782 20.33 24.03 11.69
N GLN A 783 21.08 24.45 10.64
CA GLN A 783 20.57 25.33 9.58
C GLN A 783 19.49 24.62 8.75
N MET A 784 19.72 23.37 8.32
CA MET A 784 18.71 22.58 7.59
C MET A 784 17.46 22.40 8.43
N TRP A 785 17.61 22.09 9.72
CA TRP A 785 16.49 21.96 10.65
C TRP A 785 15.67 23.26 10.77
N THR A 786 16.34 24.40 10.88
CA THR A 786 15.67 25.72 10.92
C THR A 786 14.88 25.97 9.65
N LYS A 787 15.51 25.73 8.48
CA LYS A 787 14.82 25.86 7.18
C LYS A 787 13.64 24.91 7.03
N PHE A 788 13.75 23.68 7.55
CA PHE A 788 12.64 22.73 7.59
C PHE A 788 11.45 23.26 8.41
N LYS A 789 11.71 23.86 9.55
CA LYS A 789 10.65 24.42 10.42
C LYS A 789 9.96 25.63 9.79
N GLU A 790 10.65 26.39 8.95
CA GLU A 790 10.14 27.58 8.25
C GLU A 790 9.46 27.24 6.92
N GLU A 791 9.72 26.05 6.33
CA GLU A 791 9.21 25.65 5.03
C GLU A 791 7.70 25.37 5.08
N ALA A 792 6.93 26.03 4.22
CA ALA A 792 5.48 25.87 4.12
C ALA A 792 5.07 24.79 3.07
N ASN A 793 5.98 24.42 2.16
CA ASN A 793 5.72 23.41 1.15
C ASN A 793 5.97 22.01 1.71
N PRO A 794 4.95 21.16 1.86
CA PRO A 794 5.09 19.82 2.45
C PRO A 794 5.99 18.89 1.63
N GLN A 795 6.08 19.07 0.30
CA GLN A 795 6.98 18.28 -0.56
C GLN A 795 8.45 18.64 -0.31
N GLU A 796 8.74 19.92 -0.10
CA GLU A 796 10.09 20.38 0.28
C GLU A 796 10.47 19.92 1.67
N GLN A 797 9.52 19.96 2.63
CA GLN A 797 9.74 19.44 3.98
C GLN A 797 10.19 17.97 3.93
N LEU A 798 9.55 17.12 3.12
CA LEU A 798 9.95 15.71 2.97
C LEU A 798 11.37 15.53 2.40
N LYS A 799 11.79 16.37 1.44
CA LYS A 799 13.16 16.34 0.91
C LYS A 799 14.18 16.76 1.98
N MET A 800 13.85 17.78 2.79
CA MET A 800 14.71 18.23 3.89
C MET A 800 14.83 17.18 5.00
N LEU A 801 13.75 16.45 5.34
CA LEU A 801 13.83 15.29 6.25
C LEU A 801 14.80 14.22 5.72
N GLY A 802 14.77 13.96 4.40
CA GLY A 802 15.73 13.08 3.75
C GLY A 802 17.17 13.52 3.95
N GLY A 803 17.45 14.84 3.78
CA GLY A 803 18.78 15.41 4.03
C GLY A 803 19.21 15.33 5.50
N LEU A 804 18.32 15.66 6.44
CA LEU A 804 18.58 15.57 7.88
C LEU A 804 18.98 14.17 8.35
N GLY A 805 18.43 13.12 7.74
CA GLY A 805 18.77 11.74 8.06
C GLY A 805 19.92 11.14 7.25
N SER A 806 20.55 11.91 6.34
CA SER A 806 21.67 11.43 5.51
C SER A 806 23.05 11.66 6.14
N VAL A 807 23.12 12.39 7.25
CA VAL A 807 24.40 12.73 7.91
C VAL A 807 25.13 11.50 8.43
N LYS A 808 26.47 11.52 8.40
CA LYS A 808 27.34 10.45 8.92
C LYS A 808 27.72 10.72 10.39
N ASP A 809 26.74 11.09 11.21
CA ASP A 809 26.91 11.40 12.65
C ASP A 809 25.79 10.71 13.45
N ILE A 810 26.19 9.72 14.26
CA ILE A 810 25.26 8.91 15.07
C ILE A 810 24.51 9.77 16.09
N GLU A 811 25.18 10.71 16.74
CA GLU A 811 24.56 11.58 17.76
C GLU A 811 23.47 12.47 17.14
N GLN A 812 23.71 12.99 15.93
CA GLN A 812 22.70 13.75 15.20
C GLN A 812 21.51 12.89 14.78
N LEU A 813 21.74 11.64 14.36
CA LEU A 813 20.67 10.71 14.00
C LEU A 813 19.83 10.29 15.22
N GLU A 814 20.45 10.04 16.37
CA GLU A 814 19.73 9.79 17.64
C GLU A 814 18.90 11.01 18.06
N LYS A 815 19.50 12.22 18.02
CA LYS A 815 18.79 13.48 18.28
C LYS A 815 17.59 13.66 17.35
N PHE A 816 17.74 13.37 16.06
CA PHE A 816 16.67 13.50 15.06
C PHE A 816 15.48 12.59 15.38
N LEU A 817 15.72 11.32 15.73
CA LEU A 817 14.69 10.39 16.17
C LEU A 817 13.96 10.86 17.44
N GLU A 818 14.71 11.38 18.42
CA GLU A 818 14.11 11.90 19.67
C GLU A 818 13.25 13.14 19.40
N MET A 819 13.72 14.06 18.55
CA MET A 819 12.95 15.25 18.16
C MET A 819 11.66 14.92 17.40
N ALA A 820 11.64 13.80 16.67
CA ALA A 820 10.48 13.35 15.91
C ALA A 820 9.30 12.89 16.79
N LYS A 821 9.52 12.59 18.07
CA LYS A 821 8.46 12.21 19.02
C LYS A 821 7.48 13.37 19.27
N ASP A 822 7.95 14.60 19.20
CA ASP A 822 7.15 15.79 19.45
C ASP A 822 6.45 16.26 18.16
N GLU A 823 5.12 16.24 18.15
CA GLU A 823 4.30 16.68 17.00
C GLU A 823 4.49 18.17 16.64
N LYS A 824 5.05 18.98 17.54
CA LYS A 824 5.47 20.36 17.23
C LYS A 824 6.67 20.39 16.30
N ASN A 825 7.45 19.32 16.27
CA ASN A 825 8.63 19.16 15.42
C ASN A 825 8.28 18.44 14.13
N ILE A 826 7.71 17.24 14.25
CA ILE A 826 7.37 16.35 13.11
C ILE A 826 5.90 15.94 13.26
N ARG A 827 5.10 16.12 12.21
CA ARG A 827 3.69 15.72 12.19
C ARG A 827 3.55 14.22 12.38
N SER A 828 2.49 13.76 13.02
CA SER A 828 2.19 12.34 13.24
C SER A 828 2.31 11.49 11.96
N GLN A 829 1.83 12.00 10.83
CA GLN A 829 1.90 11.34 9.52
C GLN A 829 3.33 11.11 8.99
N ASP A 830 4.31 11.92 9.42
CA ASP A 830 5.71 11.88 8.96
C ASP A 830 6.65 11.20 9.97
N TYR A 831 6.15 10.87 11.16
CA TYR A 831 6.95 10.31 12.24
C TYR A 831 7.67 9.02 11.84
N PHE A 832 6.94 8.06 11.27
CA PHE A 832 7.53 6.80 10.82
C PHE A 832 8.44 6.99 9.59
N THR A 833 8.18 8.01 8.78
CA THR A 833 9.06 8.38 7.66
C THR A 833 10.45 8.76 8.17
N VAL A 834 10.57 9.48 9.29
CA VAL A 834 11.86 9.80 9.92
C VAL A 834 12.60 8.53 10.35
N ILE A 835 11.91 7.57 10.98
CA ILE A 835 12.53 6.28 11.38
C ILE A 835 13.06 5.53 10.16
N ILE A 836 12.29 5.47 9.08
CA ILE A 836 12.69 4.81 7.82
C ILE A 836 13.88 5.54 7.17
N ILE A 837 13.88 6.87 7.15
CA ILE A 837 14.99 7.66 6.61
C ILE A 837 16.28 7.34 7.38
N VAL A 838 16.25 7.32 8.71
CA VAL A 838 17.41 6.95 9.52
C VAL A 838 17.82 5.50 9.29
N ALA A 839 16.86 4.56 9.14
CA ALA A 839 17.17 3.15 8.83
C ALA A 839 17.78 2.95 7.43
N ASN A 840 17.51 3.84 6.49
CA ASN A 840 18.11 3.80 5.15
C ASN A 840 19.56 4.31 5.12
N ASN A 841 19.98 5.04 6.14
CA ASN A 841 21.38 5.42 6.31
C ASN A 841 22.16 4.23 6.89
N PRO A 842 23.28 3.76 6.28
CA PRO A 842 23.99 2.57 6.73
C PRO A 842 24.44 2.61 8.19
N ILE A 843 24.92 3.77 8.69
CA ILE A 843 25.28 3.94 10.11
C ILE A 843 24.06 4.20 10.99
N GLY A 844 22.96 4.65 10.41
CA GLY A 844 21.69 4.92 11.08
C GLY A 844 20.83 3.66 11.30
N LEU A 845 21.03 2.61 10.51
CA LEU A 845 20.26 1.37 10.63
C LEU A 845 20.28 0.74 12.03
N PRO A 846 21.44 0.56 12.68
CA PRO A 846 21.48 0.08 14.07
C PRO A 846 20.78 1.03 15.06
N VAL A 847 20.88 2.33 14.82
CA VAL A 847 20.26 3.38 15.66
C VAL A 847 18.74 3.30 15.57
N ALA A 848 18.20 3.22 14.34
CA ALA A 848 16.75 3.12 14.10
C ALA A 848 16.17 1.82 14.69
N TRP A 849 16.89 0.70 14.57
CA TRP A 849 16.44 -0.57 15.15
C TRP A 849 16.39 -0.51 16.67
N LYS A 850 17.46 -0.03 17.31
CA LYS A 850 17.51 0.16 18.77
C LYS A 850 16.42 1.13 19.26
N TYR A 851 16.21 2.21 18.52
CA TYR A 851 15.14 3.15 18.79
C TYR A 851 13.75 2.50 18.74
N LEU A 852 13.50 1.68 17.72
CA LEU A 852 12.22 0.98 17.55
C LEU A 852 11.97 0.01 18.70
N GLN A 853 12.99 -0.79 19.10
CA GLN A 853 12.90 -1.70 20.23
C GLN A 853 12.58 -0.98 21.55
N ASN A 854 13.29 0.11 21.82
CA ASN A 854 13.14 0.87 23.07
C ASN A 854 11.80 1.64 23.18
N ASN A 855 11.18 1.95 22.03
CA ASN A 855 9.97 2.75 21.99
C ASN A 855 8.71 1.96 21.57
N TRP A 856 8.80 0.65 21.38
CA TRP A 856 7.72 -0.18 20.84
C TRP A 856 6.40 -0.02 21.60
N ASP A 857 6.41 -0.13 22.91
CA ASP A 857 5.20 -0.04 23.73
C ASP A 857 4.55 1.37 23.63
N ASN A 858 5.38 2.41 23.52
CA ASN A 858 4.90 3.79 23.32
C ASN A 858 4.27 3.97 21.92
N LEU A 859 4.85 3.35 20.90
CA LEU A 859 4.32 3.36 19.53
C LEU A 859 2.96 2.64 19.46
N VAL A 860 2.89 1.46 20.07
CA VAL A 860 1.64 0.69 20.16
C VAL A 860 0.56 1.45 20.93
N LYS A 861 0.93 2.11 22.04
CA LYS A 861 0.01 2.93 22.81
C LYS A 861 -0.48 4.16 22.04
N ARG A 862 0.42 4.80 21.26
CA ARG A 862 0.11 6.00 20.49
C ARG A 862 -0.76 5.74 19.28
N PHE A 863 -0.43 4.70 18.48
CA PHE A 863 -1.03 4.47 17.16
C PHE A 863 -2.02 3.29 17.12
N GLY A 864 -1.91 2.34 18.07
CA GLY A 864 -2.67 1.09 18.05
C GLY A 864 -2.07 0.05 17.07
N LEU A 865 -2.13 -1.23 17.43
CA LEU A 865 -1.56 -2.32 16.60
C LEU A 865 -2.27 -2.52 15.26
N ASN A 866 -3.51 -2.06 15.11
CA ASN A 866 -4.25 -2.10 13.84
C ASN A 866 -3.77 -1.04 12.83
N HIS A 867 -2.90 -0.10 13.22
CA HIS A 867 -2.41 0.93 12.31
C HIS A 867 -1.54 0.32 11.21
N ARG A 868 -1.86 0.61 9.93
CA ARG A 868 -1.20 0.04 8.73
C ARG A 868 0.33 0.16 8.71
N VAL A 869 0.88 1.13 9.42
CA VAL A 869 2.34 1.34 9.46
C VAL A 869 3.09 0.17 10.09
N PHE A 870 2.46 -0.58 11.01
CA PHE A 870 3.11 -1.75 11.65
C PHE A 870 3.38 -2.88 10.66
N GLY A 871 2.61 -2.99 9.58
CA GLY A 871 2.90 -3.90 8.46
C GLY A 871 4.12 -3.49 7.63
N ARG A 872 4.52 -2.21 7.69
CA ARG A 872 5.59 -1.66 6.84
C ARG A 872 6.88 -1.34 7.60
N ILE A 873 6.78 -0.85 8.85
CA ILE A 873 7.96 -0.36 9.58
C ILE A 873 8.97 -1.49 9.88
N ILE A 874 8.49 -2.69 10.22
CA ILE A 874 9.36 -3.82 10.53
C ILE A 874 10.16 -4.26 9.30
N PRO A 875 9.54 -4.57 8.12
CA PRO A 875 10.32 -4.85 6.92
C PRO A 875 11.26 -3.72 6.52
N SER A 876 10.82 -2.45 6.62
CA SER A 876 11.64 -1.30 6.24
C SER A 876 12.91 -1.15 7.07
N VAL A 877 12.88 -1.52 8.36
CA VAL A 877 14.04 -1.43 9.26
C VAL A 877 14.87 -2.71 9.22
N CYS A 878 14.23 -3.90 9.14
CA CYS A 878 14.94 -5.18 9.31
C CYS A 878 15.46 -5.80 8.00
N SER A 879 14.92 -5.41 6.82
CA SER A 879 15.23 -6.08 5.55
C SER A 879 16.71 -6.05 5.11
N LYS A 880 17.51 -5.16 5.70
CA LYS A 880 18.95 -5.04 5.40
C LYS A 880 19.82 -5.89 6.33
N PHE A 881 19.26 -6.54 7.36
CA PHE A 881 20.02 -7.44 8.23
C PHE A 881 20.42 -8.70 7.48
N LYS A 882 21.63 -9.21 7.81
CA LYS A 882 22.27 -10.30 7.06
C LYS A 882 23.22 -11.16 7.91
N THR A 883 23.02 -11.20 9.24
CA THR A 883 23.78 -12.03 10.18
C THR A 883 22.86 -12.83 11.08
N GLU A 884 23.32 -14.02 11.53
CA GLU A 884 22.56 -14.88 12.44
C GLU A 884 22.23 -14.17 13.77
N ASP A 885 23.16 -13.36 14.29
CA ASP A 885 22.93 -12.58 15.52
C ASP A 885 21.76 -11.60 15.36
N LYS A 886 21.68 -10.93 14.19
CA LYS A 886 20.57 -10.00 13.92
C LYS A 886 19.25 -10.73 13.69
N LEU A 887 19.27 -11.89 13.05
CA LEU A 887 18.09 -12.74 12.93
C LEU A 887 17.55 -13.09 14.31
N LYS A 888 18.43 -13.62 15.17
CA LYS A 888 18.06 -13.98 16.54
C LYS A 888 17.53 -12.79 17.35
N GLU A 889 18.15 -11.62 17.24
CA GLU A 889 17.71 -10.40 17.92
C GLU A 889 16.27 -10.00 17.50
N VAL A 890 15.94 -10.14 16.21
CA VAL A 890 14.58 -9.87 15.68
C VAL A 890 13.58 -10.92 16.16
N GLU A 891 13.95 -12.20 16.17
CA GLU A 891 13.11 -13.28 16.71
C GLU A 891 12.83 -13.09 18.20
N ASP A 892 13.84 -12.77 19.00
CA ASP A 892 13.71 -12.50 20.43
C ASP A 892 12.79 -11.27 20.68
N PHE A 893 12.88 -10.24 19.84
CA PHE A 893 12.00 -9.09 19.90
C PHE A 893 10.53 -9.48 19.61
N PHE A 894 10.28 -10.30 18.59
CA PHE A 894 8.92 -10.78 18.29
C PHE A 894 8.37 -11.70 19.38
N ALA A 895 9.20 -12.54 19.96
CA ALA A 895 8.82 -13.38 21.10
C ALA A 895 8.42 -12.55 22.33
N LYS A 896 9.11 -11.44 22.57
CA LYS A 896 8.78 -10.47 23.63
C LYS A 896 7.46 -9.73 23.35
N HIS A 897 7.13 -9.49 22.08
CA HIS A 897 5.94 -8.77 21.64
C HIS A 897 5.08 -9.65 20.70
N PRO A 898 4.43 -10.73 21.20
CA PRO A 898 3.82 -11.77 20.38
C PRO A 898 2.60 -11.26 19.56
N ASN A 899 1.87 -10.26 20.09
CA ASN A 899 0.77 -9.66 19.34
C ASN A 899 1.34 -8.73 18.26
N ALA A 900 1.09 -9.08 16.99
CA ALA A 900 1.58 -8.33 15.84
C ALA A 900 0.57 -7.32 15.29
N GLY A 901 -0.74 -7.49 15.61
CA GLY A 901 -1.81 -6.71 14.99
C GLY A 901 -1.73 -6.76 13.46
N ALA A 902 -1.88 -5.63 12.79
CA ALA A 902 -1.74 -5.48 11.34
C ALA A 902 -0.27 -5.61 10.83
N GLY A 903 0.65 -6.07 11.67
CA GLY A 903 2.06 -6.29 11.31
C GLY A 903 2.45 -7.76 11.15
N ALA A 904 1.51 -8.71 11.21
CA ALA A 904 1.83 -10.14 11.22
C ALA A 904 2.50 -10.60 9.90
N ALA A 905 1.99 -10.20 8.75
CA ALA A 905 2.60 -10.47 7.45
C ALA A 905 3.98 -9.82 7.33
N GLY A 906 4.11 -8.55 7.75
CA GLY A 906 5.38 -7.82 7.73
C GLY A 906 6.48 -8.46 8.57
N ARG A 907 6.15 -9.05 9.74
CA ARG A 907 7.10 -9.81 10.56
C ARG A 907 7.61 -11.07 9.85
N LYS A 908 6.72 -11.83 9.20
CA LYS A 908 7.11 -13.02 8.41
C LYS A 908 8.03 -12.63 7.24
N GLN A 909 7.68 -11.57 6.53
CA GLN A 909 8.49 -11.04 5.42
C GLN A 909 9.88 -10.60 5.89
N ALA A 910 9.99 -9.92 7.03
CA ALA A 910 11.26 -9.51 7.59
C ALA A 910 12.16 -10.71 7.92
N LEU A 911 11.66 -11.73 8.62
CA LEU A 911 12.43 -12.93 8.97
C LEU A 911 12.91 -13.68 7.72
N GLU A 912 12.02 -13.90 6.74
CA GLU A 912 12.42 -14.58 5.49
C GLU A 912 13.46 -13.76 4.71
N THR A 913 13.34 -12.45 4.66
CA THR A 913 14.30 -11.57 3.98
C THR A 913 15.67 -11.66 4.66
N ILE A 914 15.76 -11.59 6.00
CA ILE A 914 17.00 -11.72 6.74
C ILE A 914 17.66 -13.08 6.48
N GLN A 915 16.89 -14.17 6.54
CA GLN A 915 17.37 -15.53 6.26
C GLN A 915 17.92 -15.65 4.83
N ASN A 916 17.23 -15.08 3.85
CA ASN A 916 17.69 -15.07 2.46
C ASN A 916 18.96 -14.23 2.28
N ASN A 917 19.08 -13.09 2.96
CA ASN A 917 20.29 -12.27 2.96
C ASN A 917 21.49 -13.01 3.57
N ILE A 918 21.30 -13.70 4.69
CA ILE A 918 22.36 -14.52 5.32
C ILE A 918 22.87 -15.59 4.35
N LYS A 919 21.96 -16.34 3.72
CA LYS A 919 22.30 -17.36 2.73
C LYS A 919 23.06 -16.76 1.55
N TRP A 920 22.57 -15.63 1.03
CA TRP A 920 23.20 -14.94 -0.08
C TRP A 920 24.62 -14.49 0.26
N VAL A 921 24.82 -13.82 1.40
CA VAL A 921 26.14 -13.33 1.83
C VAL A 921 27.12 -14.49 2.00
N ASN A 922 26.71 -15.55 2.71
CA ASN A 922 27.56 -16.72 2.94
C ASN A 922 28.00 -17.41 1.65
N LYS A 923 27.17 -17.33 0.59
CA LYS A 923 27.46 -18.03 -0.66
C LYS A 923 28.12 -17.14 -1.71
N HIS A 924 27.70 -15.89 -1.84
CA HIS A 924 28.04 -15.05 -2.99
C HIS A 924 29.02 -13.92 -2.67
N ALA A 925 29.10 -13.44 -1.42
CA ALA A 925 29.92 -12.26 -1.12
C ALA A 925 31.39 -12.49 -1.46
N LYS A 926 31.99 -13.62 -1.05
CA LYS A 926 33.41 -13.92 -1.34
C LYS A 926 33.69 -14.17 -2.82
N PRO A 927 32.96 -15.06 -3.55
CA PRO A 927 33.18 -15.23 -4.98
C PRO A 927 33.01 -13.94 -5.79
N LEU A 928 32.07 -13.10 -5.36
CA LEU A 928 31.85 -11.82 -6.02
C LEU A 928 32.98 -10.82 -5.75
N ALA A 929 33.51 -10.80 -4.52
CA ALA A 929 34.70 -9.99 -4.18
C ALA A 929 35.92 -10.39 -5.01
N GLU A 930 36.20 -11.70 -5.17
CA GLU A 930 37.29 -12.24 -6.00
C GLU A 930 37.10 -11.89 -7.48
N TRP A 931 35.86 -11.95 -7.99
CA TRP A 931 35.55 -11.53 -9.38
C TRP A 931 35.78 -10.04 -9.57
N LEU A 932 35.30 -9.20 -8.64
CA LEU A 932 35.46 -7.74 -8.68
C LEU A 932 36.93 -7.34 -8.62
N GLU A 933 37.73 -7.98 -7.78
CA GLU A 933 39.18 -7.72 -7.70
C GLU A 933 39.90 -7.97 -9.04
N GLN A 934 39.48 -9.00 -9.79
CA GLN A 934 40.08 -9.35 -11.08
C GLN A 934 39.58 -8.47 -12.25
N ASN A 935 38.40 -7.84 -12.12
CA ASN A 935 37.73 -7.14 -13.23
C ASN A 935 37.61 -5.62 -13.04
N VAL A 936 38.14 -5.08 -11.93
CA VAL A 936 38.16 -3.64 -11.64
C VAL A 936 39.59 -3.15 -11.47
N SER A 937 40.02 -2.24 -12.32
CA SER A 937 41.39 -1.66 -12.25
C SER A 937 41.44 -0.41 -11.35
N GLU A 938 42.63 -0.02 -10.88
CA GLU A 938 42.83 1.25 -10.16
C GLU A 938 42.60 2.48 -11.05
N GLU A 939 42.72 2.32 -12.36
CA GLU A 939 42.41 3.39 -13.34
C GLU A 939 40.92 3.64 -13.52
N ASP A 940 40.08 2.78 -12.98
CA ASP A 940 38.62 2.87 -13.02
C ASP A 940 38.02 3.76 -11.93
N VAL A 941 38.82 4.53 -11.17
CA VAL A 941 38.39 5.36 -10.03
C VAL A 941 38.17 6.81 -10.38
#